data_fb2abf08fe5753b3e1e0029bd80e464e
#
_entry.id   fb2abf08fe5753b3e1e0029bd80e464e
#
_cell.length_a   1.000
_cell.length_b   1.000
_cell.length_c   1.000
_cell.angle_alpha   90.00
_cell.angle_beta   90.00
_cell.angle_gamma   90.00
#
_symmetry.space_group_name_H-M   'P 1'
#
loop_
_entity.id
_entity.type
_entity.pdbx_description
1 polymer ?
#
loop_
_entity_poly.entity_id
_entity_poly.type
_entity_poly.pdbx_seq_one_letter_code
_entity_poly.pdbx_strand_id
1 'polypeptide(L)'
;MKNRSRRIVVVAFFFLLNLSPYALSDDVARLSKQLEPWLQLLSGQMEQFTLDGTGNPLIDGNPQPVQFKLVKFDEESFDLDLEHADYAVQLRRRPQGMAFCVPKHKIVYLGVGNIDAEDHLKPTGILTRLVSAGTAVRFGTQLLASSNAKDLAGTLLTLTNLQYSKDKQAWLVDNAQIQFAPDGQQIHAEIDGSKIHVRLVKAAGVPRAFDAFSGMAVHHLQRAELEKQLARGVRRTLEVLAPSALLTTPTKRAKKIEHGELRWVDGQRVALLRGTPEEIGYAHGKLLKQEAIRCIDSVMYAFGTAQTIVTGRWFREDLETAYAKLASHIPERHKAETRALATSLELNPDLIEALNVFPEMFHCSGFALFGKATEGGKLYHGRVLDYMTTIGLQDAATTFIVAPNGMIPFANVGYAGFTGSVSGMNAEKISLGEMGGKGEGQWDGVPMATLMRRGLEECSSLEQVKQLWRNNPRTCEYYYVFADGEDGSAVGVAATPESLQFVAPGEAHALLGDGIPDAVVMSAGSRLDELRKRIHAGYGTFNADSAKSLMSRPVAMSSNLHNVLFVPEDGVLFIANADHKHPAAERPYVKLDLQDLLKQMPGQIGTADKVVLSANSKFEAVDSLDIGLETSADAKLCLDGLKWLPGKFSVHLQSAQKDCGDWLVRFPSSKPSGNALNDEVAMEWYQVKDKSGQPIAAPAAVIVHESGSGMTIGRVIAKALRAKGIHTFMMQLPYYGVRRGPGGRPKDINLVGALQQGIADARRAKDAVSTMPMIDTTRISLQGTSLGGFVTATTAGLDHGYHRVIVFLAGGDLYSVLMDGKKESAQVREELMKSGLQESEVRSMLSSIEPLRIAHRVDPTRSWLFSALYDDVVPPRNAKLFADAAHLESTHHIEMQANHYSGVVFLPMVTQQMAEIMSESGR
;
A
#
# COMPACT_ATOMS: atom_id res chain seq x y z
N MET A 1 -17.54 -0.27 17.87
CA MET A 1 -18.56 -0.45 16.84
C MET A 1 -18.84 0.89 16.14
N LYS A 2 -17.86 1.48 15.45
CA LYS A 2 -18.03 2.75 14.70
C LYS A 2 -16.97 2.86 13.60
N ASN A 3 -16.94 1.98 12.59
CA ASN A 3 -15.96 2.14 11.51
C ASN A 3 -16.33 1.37 10.22
N ARG A 4 -17.61 1.33 9.85
CA ARG A 4 -18.05 0.70 8.59
C ARG A 4 -18.57 1.69 7.52
N SER A 5 -18.68 2.97 7.85
CA SER A 5 -19.42 3.96 7.03
C SER A 5 -18.70 4.55 5.81
N ARG A 6 -17.40 4.29 5.62
CA ARG A 6 -16.64 4.90 4.52
C ARG A 6 -16.53 4.07 3.23
N ARG A 7 -17.13 2.88 3.16
CA ARG A 7 -16.92 1.92 2.06
C ARG A 7 -17.90 1.97 0.90
N ILE A 8 -18.97 2.70 0.96
CA ILE A 8 -20.17 2.38 0.14
C ILE A 8 -20.37 3.25 -1.11
N VAL A 9 -19.83 4.45 -1.20
CA VAL A 9 -20.10 5.34 -2.36
C VAL A 9 -19.37 4.91 -3.65
N VAL A 10 -18.31 4.13 -3.57
CA VAL A 10 -17.51 3.69 -4.73
C VAL A 10 -17.67 2.21 -5.06
N VAL A 11 -18.10 1.38 -4.10
CA VAL A 11 -18.23 -0.09 -4.29
C VAL A 11 -19.37 -0.47 -5.24
N ALA A 12 -20.38 0.36 -5.44
CA ALA A 12 -21.49 0.10 -6.39
C ALA A 12 -21.04 0.09 -7.87
N PHE A 13 -19.79 0.44 -8.18
CA PHE A 13 -19.32 0.59 -9.56
C PHE A 13 -18.27 -0.41 -10.04
N PHE A 14 -17.77 -1.35 -9.21
CA PHE A 14 -16.54 -2.05 -9.59
C PHE A 14 -16.56 -3.59 -9.58
N PHE A 15 -17.69 -4.27 -9.66
CA PHE A 15 -17.66 -5.74 -9.79
C PHE A 15 -18.54 -6.26 -10.92
N LEU A 16 -17.92 -6.74 -11.98
CA LEU A 16 -18.53 -7.49 -13.06
C LEU A 16 -17.62 -8.60 -13.61
N LEU A 17 -17.99 -9.85 -13.50
CA LEU A 17 -18.13 -10.91 -14.53
C LEU A 17 -18.29 -12.33 -13.95
N ASN A 18 -19.37 -12.93 -14.33
CA ASN A 18 -19.76 -14.30 -14.68
C ASN A 18 -20.68 -15.09 -13.75
N LEU A 19 -21.94 -15.03 -14.12
CA LEU A 19 -22.96 -16.05 -14.44
C LEU A 19 -23.18 -17.23 -13.49
N SER A 20 -24.28 -17.14 -12.75
CA SER A 20 -25.15 -18.28 -12.47
C SER A 20 -26.59 -17.94 -12.88
N PRO A 21 -27.37 -18.85 -13.46
CA PRO A 21 -28.61 -18.53 -14.20
C PRO A 21 -29.92 -18.47 -13.39
N TYR A 22 -29.87 -18.09 -12.10
CA TYR A 22 -31.06 -18.03 -11.24
C TYR A 22 -31.19 -16.73 -10.42
N ALA A 23 -30.76 -15.60 -10.94
CA ALA A 23 -31.28 -14.32 -10.47
C ALA A 23 -32.70 -14.18 -11.09
N LEU A 24 -33.72 -13.89 -10.28
CA LEU A 24 -35.10 -13.75 -10.73
C LEU A 24 -35.13 -12.76 -11.91
N SER A 25 -35.63 -13.18 -13.05
CA SER A 25 -35.66 -12.42 -14.31
C SER A 25 -36.23 -11.02 -14.15
N ASP A 26 -37.19 -10.85 -13.23
CA ASP A 26 -37.86 -9.59 -12.94
C ASP A 26 -36.97 -8.55 -12.22
N ASP A 27 -36.09 -8.97 -11.31
CA ASP A 27 -35.18 -8.06 -10.59
C ASP A 27 -34.02 -7.60 -11.50
N VAL A 28 -33.51 -8.47 -12.38
CA VAL A 28 -32.55 -8.08 -13.41
C VAL A 28 -33.17 -7.06 -14.36
N ALA A 29 -34.38 -7.28 -14.82
CA ALA A 29 -35.08 -6.35 -15.72
C ALA A 29 -35.35 -5.00 -15.05
N ARG A 30 -35.79 -5.01 -13.78
CA ARG A 30 -36.03 -3.80 -12.98
C ARG A 30 -34.73 -3.00 -12.78
N LEU A 31 -33.68 -3.64 -12.28
CA LEU A 31 -32.42 -2.96 -12.02
C LEU A 31 -31.77 -2.45 -13.31
N SER A 32 -31.83 -3.22 -14.38
CA SER A 32 -31.35 -2.82 -15.70
C SER A 32 -31.99 -1.53 -16.17
N LYS A 33 -33.31 -1.45 -16.12
CA LYS A 33 -34.06 -0.23 -16.51
C LYS A 33 -33.68 0.98 -15.65
N GLN A 34 -33.47 0.77 -14.35
CA GLN A 34 -33.08 1.83 -13.42
C GLN A 34 -31.62 2.29 -13.59
N LEU A 35 -30.73 1.40 -13.98
CA LEU A 35 -29.31 1.70 -14.22
C LEU A 35 -29.04 2.31 -15.60
N GLU A 36 -29.90 2.10 -16.58
CA GLU A 36 -29.68 2.54 -17.97
C GLU A 36 -29.30 4.03 -18.12
N PRO A 37 -30.02 5.00 -17.49
CA PRO A 37 -29.63 6.42 -17.61
C PRO A 37 -28.25 6.72 -17.02
N TRP A 38 -27.89 6.06 -15.91
CA TRP A 38 -26.63 6.25 -15.22
C TRP A 38 -25.46 5.61 -15.96
N LEU A 39 -25.72 4.47 -16.62
CA LEU A 39 -24.72 3.83 -17.47
C LEU A 39 -24.41 4.70 -18.69
N GLN A 40 -25.44 5.28 -19.33
CA GLN A 40 -25.25 6.22 -20.44
C GLN A 40 -24.45 7.46 -20.01
N LEU A 41 -24.71 7.98 -18.80
CA LEU A 41 -23.93 9.08 -18.23
C LEU A 41 -22.46 8.70 -18.06
N LEU A 42 -22.19 7.54 -17.42
CA LEU A 42 -20.84 7.10 -17.06
C LEU A 42 -20.02 6.59 -18.25
N SER A 43 -20.68 6.03 -19.26
CA SER A 43 -20.03 5.63 -20.52
C SER A 43 -19.72 6.80 -21.45
N GLY A 44 -20.11 8.03 -21.07
CA GLY A 44 -19.90 9.22 -21.90
C GLY A 44 -20.86 9.36 -23.10
N GLN A 45 -21.89 8.50 -23.18
CA GLN A 45 -22.86 8.52 -24.27
C GLN A 45 -23.81 9.72 -24.24
N MET A 46 -23.88 10.43 -23.09
CA MET A 46 -24.69 11.65 -22.98
C MET A 46 -23.89 12.88 -23.41
N GLU A 47 -24.27 13.45 -24.53
CA GLU A 47 -23.64 14.69 -25.01
C GLU A 47 -23.96 15.87 -24.09
N GLN A 48 -25.21 15.96 -23.64
CA GLN A 48 -25.69 17.03 -22.74
C GLN A 48 -26.48 16.46 -21.58
N PHE A 49 -26.28 17.02 -20.39
CA PHE A 49 -27.09 16.67 -19.22
C PHE A 49 -27.02 17.75 -18.14
N THR A 50 -28.01 17.71 -17.25
CA THR A 50 -27.98 18.39 -15.94
C THR A 50 -28.06 17.33 -14.86
N LEU A 51 -27.09 17.34 -13.95
CA LEU A 51 -27.08 16.55 -12.74
C LEU A 51 -27.18 17.51 -11.56
N ASP A 52 -28.28 17.47 -10.83
CA ASP A 52 -28.42 18.24 -9.60
C ASP A 52 -28.72 17.33 -8.42
N GLY A 53 -28.29 17.74 -7.24
CA GLY A 53 -28.51 16.92 -6.06
C GLY A 53 -28.22 17.62 -4.75
N THR A 54 -28.63 16.93 -3.70
CA THR A 54 -28.34 17.29 -2.32
C THR A 54 -27.75 16.11 -1.60
N GLY A 55 -26.77 16.38 -0.76
CA GLY A 55 -26.17 15.40 0.13
C GLY A 55 -26.19 15.92 1.56
N ASN A 56 -26.29 15.02 2.50
CA ASN A 56 -26.19 15.34 3.92
C ASN A 56 -25.23 14.33 4.60
N PRO A 57 -23.92 14.34 4.19
CA PRO A 57 -22.94 13.46 4.79
C PRO A 57 -22.77 13.74 6.27
N LEU A 58 -22.56 12.69 7.07
CA LEU A 58 -22.25 12.82 8.49
C LEU A 58 -20.72 12.93 8.66
N ILE A 59 -20.27 14.07 9.15
CA ILE A 59 -18.86 14.28 9.54
C ILE A 59 -18.83 14.38 11.07
N ASP A 60 -18.10 13.45 11.70
CA ASP A 60 -18.05 13.33 13.16
C ASP A 60 -19.44 13.24 13.83
N GLY A 61 -20.39 12.59 13.12
CA GLY A 61 -21.77 12.44 13.57
C GLY A 61 -22.69 13.63 13.32
N ASN A 62 -22.17 14.74 12.78
CA ASN A 62 -22.95 15.93 12.44
C ASN A 62 -23.29 15.96 10.95
N PRO A 63 -24.57 16.23 10.58
CA PRO A 63 -24.94 16.35 9.18
C PRO A 63 -24.37 17.63 8.57
N GLN A 64 -23.80 17.50 7.37
CA GLN A 64 -23.20 18.61 6.61
C GLN A 64 -23.93 18.75 5.27
N PRO A 65 -24.99 19.58 5.18
CA PRO A 65 -25.78 19.70 3.97
C PRO A 65 -24.94 20.33 2.82
N VAL A 66 -24.91 19.65 1.69
CA VAL A 66 -24.26 20.11 0.47
C VAL A 66 -25.28 20.07 -0.67
N GLN A 67 -25.31 21.10 -1.50
CA GLN A 67 -26.04 21.13 -2.75
C GLN A 67 -25.09 21.25 -3.92
N PHE A 68 -25.38 20.59 -5.03
CA PHE A 68 -24.58 20.70 -6.23
C PHE A 68 -25.45 20.70 -7.48
N LYS A 69 -24.97 21.36 -8.53
CA LYS A 69 -25.56 21.34 -9.85
C LYS A 69 -24.44 21.33 -10.90
N LEU A 70 -24.35 20.25 -11.67
CA LEU A 70 -23.44 20.09 -12.79
C LEU A 70 -24.26 20.12 -14.09
N VAL A 71 -23.92 21.02 -15.00
CA VAL A 71 -24.51 21.11 -16.33
C VAL A 71 -23.42 20.88 -17.36
N LYS A 72 -23.51 19.81 -18.13
CA LYS A 72 -22.62 19.52 -19.28
C LYS A 72 -23.33 19.99 -20.54
N PHE A 73 -22.68 20.87 -21.31
CA PHE A 73 -23.18 21.39 -22.59
C PHE A 73 -22.59 20.63 -23.77
N ASP A 74 -21.32 20.28 -23.69
CA ASP A 74 -20.55 19.50 -24.67
C ASP A 74 -19.31 18.90 -23.99
N GLU A 75 -18.38 18.33 -24.76
CA GLU A 75 -17.15 17.72 -24.22
C GLU A 75 -16.16 18.75 -23.62
N GLU A 76 -16.25 20.02 -24.02
CA GLU A 76 -15.36 21.10 -23.58
C GLU A 76 -16.02 22.04 -22.59
N SER A 77 -17.35 21.99 -22.46
CA SER A 77 -18.12 23.03 -21.77
C SER A 77 -18.99 22.45 -20.67
N PHE A 78 -18.78 22.92 -19.44
CA PHE A 78 -19.63 22.61 -18.31
C PHE A 78 -19.70 23.79 -17.32
N ASP A 79 -20.77 23.81 -16.51
CA ASP A 79 -20.91 24.61 -15.31
C ASP A 79 -21.10 23.68 -14.10
N LEU A 80 -20.39 23.97 -13.00
CA LEU A 80 -20.60 23.33 -11.71
C LEU A 80 -20.82 24.40 -10.65
N ASP A 81 -21.93 24.29 -9.93
CA ASP A 81 -22.18 25.04 -8.70
C ASP A 81 -22.19 24.05 -7.54
N LEU A 82 -21.48 24.38 -6.46
CA LEU A 82 -21.43 23.60 -5.22
C LEU A 82 -21.59 24.57 -4.06
N GLU A 83 -22.51 24.26 -3.16
CA GLU A 83 -22.85 25.10 -2.04
C GLU A 83 -22.95 24.33 -0.74
N HIS A 84 -22.33 24.86 0.28
CA HIS A 84 -22.31 24.39 1.66
C HIS A 84 -22.49 25.60 2.59
N ALA A 85 -22.85 25.37 3.85
CA ALA A 85 -23.00 26.45 4.82
C ALA A 85 -21.76 27.35 4.93
N ASP A 86 -20.57 26.73 4.92
CA ASP A 86 -19.30 27.42 5.14
C ASP A 86 -18.61 27.89 3.87
N TYR A 87 -18.92 27.35 2.71
CA TYR A 87 -18.27 27.68 1.44
C TYR A 87 -19.19 27.51 0.24
N ALA A 88 -18.85 28.20 -0.84
CA ALA A 88 -19.48 28.03 -2.15
C ALA A 88 -18.40 28.06 -3.24
N VAL A 89 -18.61 27.28 -4.29
CA VAL A 89 -17.71 27.18 -5.44
C VAL A 89 -18.54 27.20 -6.71
N GLN A 90 -18.07 27.97 -7.70
CA GLN A 90 -18.62 27.92 -9.04
C GLN A 90 -17.50 27.69 -10.05
N LEU A 91 -17.64 26.68 -10.90
CA LEU A 91 -16.74 26.43 -12.02
C LEU A 91 -17.47 26.68 -13.33
N ARG A 92 -16.82 27.35 -14.27
CA ARG A 92 -17.31 27.53 -15.64
C ARG A 92 -16.17 27.18 -16.59
N ARG A 93 -16.34 26.10 -17.33
CA ARG A 93 -15.35 25.67 -18.33
C ARG A 93 -15.89 25.82 -19.74
N ARG A 94 -15.08 26.36 -20.63
CA ARG A 94 -15.38 26.57 -22.06
C ARG A 94 -14.13 26.27 -22.89
N PRO A 95 -14.24 26.15 -24.24
CA PRO A 95 -13.06 25.94 -25.09
C PRO A 95 -11.98 27.02 -24.92
N GLN A 96 -12.37 28.28 -24.72
CA GLN A 96 -11.44 29.41 -24.59
C GLN A 96 -10.85 29.60 -23.19
N GLY A 97 -11.41 29.00 -22.15
CA GLY A 97 -10.90 29.19 -20.79
C GLY A 97 -11.75 28.55 -19.71
N MET A 98 -11.30 28.80 -18.49
CA MET A 98 -11.97 28.30 -17.30
C MET A 98 -11.98 29.35 -16.21
N ALA A 99 -13.08 29.44 -15.45
CA ALA A 99 -13.20 30.24 -14.24
C ALA A 99 -13.47 29.36 -13.04
N PHE A 100 -12.74 29.62 -11.96
CA PHE A 100 -12.96 29.07 -10.62
C PHE A 100 -13.31 30.25 -9.69
N CYS A 101 -14.57 30.31 -9.29
CA CYS A 101 -15.11 31.38 -8.48
C CYS A 101 -15.32 30.91 -7.04
N VAL A 102 -14.91 31.75 -6.08
CA VAL A 102 -15.11 31.57 -4.63
C VAL A 102 -15.99 32.74 -4.14
N PRO A 103 -17.33 32.61 -4.23
CA PRO A 103 -18.27 33.73 -4.03
C PRO A 103 -18.18 34.40 -2.66
N LYS A 104 -17.90 33.64 -1.60
CA LYS A 104 -17.79 34.19 -0.23
C LYS A 104 -16.68 35.23 -0.10
N HIS A 105 -15.61 35.09 -0.86
CA HIS A 105 -14.47 36.02 -0.89
C HIS A 105 -14.57 37.03 -2.04
N LYS A 106 -15.60 36.91 -2.89
CA LYS A 106 -15.79 37.77 -4.10
C LYS A 106 -14.54 37.71 -5.01
N ILE A 107 -13.98 36.52 -5.22
CA ILE A 107 -12.77 36.26 -5.99
C ILE A 107 -13.07 35.26 -7.11
N VAL A 108 -12.47 35.51 -8.27
CA VAL A 108 -12.46 34.61 -9.41
C VAL A 108 -11.03 34.40 -9.89
N TYR A 109 -10.63 33.14 -10.03
CA TYR A 109 -9.43 32.73 -10.73
C TYR A 109 -9.80 32.40 -12.18
N LEU A 110 -9.25 33.16 -13.12
CA LEU A 110 -9.57 33.07 -14.54
C LEU A 110 -8.37 32.52 -15.30
N GLY A 111 -8.48 31.29 -15.80
CA GLY A 111 -7.48 30.59 -16.59
C GLY A 111 -7.80 30.64 -18.07
N VAL A 112 -6.84 31.15 -18.89
CA VAL A 112 -6.91 31.16 -20.35
C VAL A 112 -5.67 30.50 -20.94
N GLY A 113 -5.76 30.05 -22.20
CA GLY A 113 -4.68 29.39 -22.91
C GLY A 113 -4.82 27.85 -22.99
N ASN A 114 -3.70 27.16 -23.18
CA ASN A 114 -3.69 25.72 -23.35
C ASN A 114 -3.96 24.96 -22.05
N ILE A 115 -4.42 23.72 -22.18
CA ILE A 115 -4.58 22.78 -21.05
C ILE A 115 -3.37 21.85 -20.97
N ASP A 116 -3.16 21.25 -19.81
CA ASP A 116 -2.21 20.16 -19.63
C ASP A 116 -2.72 18.88 -20.34
N ALA A 117 -1.84 18.08 -20.89
CA ALA A 117 -2.21 16.86 -21.63
C ALA A 117 -2.89 15.79 -20.76
N GLU A 118 -2.50 15.70 -19.47
CA GLU A 118 -2.97 14.68 -18.54
C GLU A 118 -3.84 15.26 -17.43
N ASP A 119 -3.47 16.42 -16.91
CA ASP A 119 -4.07 17.05 -15.75
C ASP A 119 -5.04 18.18 -16.16
N HIS A 120 -6.22 17.80 -16.63
CA HIS A 120 -7.30 18.72 -17.01
C HIS A 120 -8.66 18.23 -16.51
N LEU A 121 -9.67 19.08 -16.56
CA LEU A 121 -11.01 18.81 -16.02
C LEU A 121 -11.96 18.14 -17.02
N LYS A 122 -11.51 17.67 -18.17
CA LYS A 122 -12.30 16.73 -18.98
C LYS A 122 -12.37 15.37 -18.26
N PRO A 123 -13.43 14.57 -18.49
CA PRO A 123 -13.55 13.23 -17.88
C PRO A 123 -12.30 12.37 -18.09
N THR A 124 -11.69 12.44 -19.28
CA THR A 124 -10.44 11.73 -19.61
C THR A 124 -9.28 12.16 -18.73
N GLY A 125 -9.08 13.46 -18.49
CA GLY A 125 -8.03 13.98 -17.62
C GLY A 125 -8.24 13.60 -16.15
N ILE A 126 -9.47 13.58 -15.67
CA ILE A 126 -9.78 13.12 -14.30
C ILE A 126 -9.50 11.63 -14.15
N LEU A 127 -9.85 10.81 -15.15
CA LEU A 127 -9.69 9.36 -15.13
C LEU A 127 -8.24 8.90 -15.36
N THR A 128 -7.40 9.68 -16.04
CA THR A 128 -6.06 9.26 -16.47
C THR A 128 -5.21 8.72 -15.32
N ARG A 129 -5.16 9.40 -14.17
CA ARG A 129 -4.38 8.94 -13.02
C ARG A 129 -5.06 7.82 -12.24
N LEU A 130 -6.38 7.80 -12.16
CA LEU A 130 -7.15 6.71 -11.56
C LEU A 130 -6.93 5.42 -12.37
N VAL A 131 -6.88 5.51 -13.70
CA VAL A 131 -6.63 4.38 -14.60
C VAL A 131 -5.16 3.93 -14.58
N SER A 132 -4.21 4.83 -14.45
CA SER A 132 -2.79 4.49 -14.34
C SER A 132 -2.42 3.86 -13.00
N ALA A 133 -3.25 4.04 -11.97
CA ALA A 133 -3.02 3.49 -10.63
C ALA A 133 -3.27 1.99 -10.50
N GLY A 134 -3.88 1.33 -11.49
CA GLY A 134 -4.03 -0.12 -11.43
C GLY A 134 -4.86 -0.75 -12.54
N THR A 135 -4.49 -1.97 -12.90
CA THR A 135 -5.14 -2.80 -13.95
C THR A 135 -6.64 -3.03 -13.68
N ALA A 136 -7.06 -3.06 -12.41
CA ALA A 136 -8.45 -3.28 -12.01
C ALA A 136 -9.36 -2.08 -12.31
N VAL A 137 -8.87 -0.84 -12.15
CA VAL A 137 -9.62 0.37 -12.51
C VAL A 137 -9.76 0.48 -14.02
N ARG A 138 -8.70 0.18 -14.76
CA ARG A 138 -8.70 0.13 -16.23
C ARG A 138 -9.68 -0.91 -16.74
N PHE A 139 -9.69 -2.09 -16.12
CA PHE A 139 -10.62 -3.15 -16.44
C PHE A 139 -12.06 -2.77 -16.09
N GLY A 140 -12.31 -2.17 -14.92
CA GLY A 140 -13.62 -1.69 -14.51
C GLY A 140 -14.17 -0.58 -15.41
N THR A 141 -13.34 0.39 -15.82
CA THR A 141 -13.76 1.43 -16.77
C THR A 141 -14.03 0.89 -18.17
N GLN A 142 -13.23 -0.07 -18.65
CA GLN A 142 -13.49 -0.77 -19.92
C GLN A 142 -14.77 -1.60 -19.86
N LEU A 143 -15.03 -2.21 -18.72
CA LEU A 143 -16.22 -3.00 -18.50
C LEU A 143 -17.49 -2.14 -18.44
N LEU A 144 -17.45 -1.01 -17.74
CA LEU A 144 -18.54 -0.02 -17.73
C LEU A 144 -18.79 0.54 -19.14
N ALA A 145 -17.74 0.73 -19.92
CA ALA A 145 -17.85 1.21 -21.30
C ALA A 145 -18.39 0.15 -22.28
N SER A 146 -18.22 -1.14 -21.98
CA SER A 146 -18.61 -2.27 -22.85
C SER A 146 -19.87 -3.03 -22.39
N SER A 147 -20.30 -2.87 -21.13
CA SER A 147 -21.46 -3.59 -20.59
C SER A 147 -22.78 -2.88 -20.90
N ASN A 148 -23.78 -3.64 -21.30
CA ASN A 148 -25.15 -3.13 -21.33
C ASN A 148 -25.75 -3.17 -19.90
N ALA A 149 -26.81 -2.41 -19.67
CA ALA A 149 -27.44 -2.29 -18.35
C ALA A 149 -27.96 -3.64 -17.81
N LYS A 150 -28.32 -4.57 -18.67
CA LYS A 150 -28.83 -5.89 -18.29
C LYS A 150 -27.71 -6.77 -17.72
N ASP A 151 -26.55 -6.80 -18.38
CA ASP A 151 -25.40 -7.55 -17.92
C ASP A 151 -24.84 -6.96 -16.63
N LEU A 152 -24.84 -5.63 -16.53
CA LEU A 152 -24.48 -4.91 -15.29
C LEU A 152 -25.41 -5.26 -14.14
N ALA A 153 -26.73 -5.21 -14.35
CA ALA A 153 -27.72 -5.57 -13.35
C ALA A 153 -27.59 -7.02 -12.88
N GLY A 154 -27.46 -7.96 -13.83
CA GLY A 154 -27.29 -9.39 -13.53
C GLY A 154 -26.05 -9.63 -12.67
N THR A 155 -24.98 -8.93 -12.96
CA THR A 155 -23.73 -9.06 -12.25
C THR A 155 -23.78 -8.43 -10.85
N LEU A 156 -24.36 -7.25 -10.70
CA LEU A 156 -24.54 -6.64 -9.38
C LEU A 156 -25.38 -7.54 -8.47
N LEU A 157 -26.47 -8.09 -8.97
CA LEU A 157 -27.34 -9.02 -8.21
C LEU A 157 -26.63 -10.35 -7.86
N THR A 158 -25.69 -10.77 -8.67
CA THR A 158 -24.94 -12.03 -8.46
C THR A 158 -23.75 -11.84 -7.52
N LEU A 159 -23.06 -10.70 -7.59
CA LEU A 159 -21.83 -10.47 -6.86
C LEU A 159 -21.99 -9.69 -5.54
N THR A 160 -23.12 -9.04 -5.35
CA THR A 160 -23.44 -8.31 -4.13
C THR A 160 -24.67 -8.91 -3.46
N ASN A 161 -24.84 -8.69 -2.16
CA ASN A 161 -26.09 -9.03 -1.45
C ASN A 161 -27.22 -8.04 -1.77
N LEU A 162 -27.24 -7.46 -2.99
CA LEU A 162 -28.23 -6.51 -3.40
C LEU A 162 -29.59 -7.22 -3.57
N GLN A 163 -30.58 -6.82 -2.78
CA GLN A 163 -31.93 -7.38 -2.77
C GLN A 163 -32.96 -6.30 -2.90
N TYR A 164 -34.00 -6.56 -3.70
CA TYR A 164 -35.12 -5.62 -3.83
C TYR A 164 -36.16 -5.87 -2.74
N SER A 165 -36.43 -4.85 -1.91
CA SER A 165 -37.51 -4.86 -0.93
C SER A 165 -38.77 -4.25 -1.54
N LYS A 166 -39.83 -5.07 -1.70
CA LYS A 166 -41.13 -4.61 -2.22
C LYS A 166 -41.82 -3.61 -1.28
N ASP A 167 -41.66 -3.82 0.04
CA ASP A 167 -42.30 -2.98 1.06
C ASP A 167 -41.67 -1.58 1.10
N LYS A 168 -40.36 -1.49 0.91
CA LYS A 168 -39.61 -0.22 0.89
C LYS A 168 -39.48 0.37 -0.50
N GLN A 169 -39.85 -0.35 -1.55
CA GLN A 169 -39.58 0.00 -2.95
C GLN A 169 -38.12 0.41 -3.18
N ALA A 170 -37.17 -0.31 -2.57
CA ALA A 170 -35.79 0.02 -2.52
C ALA A 170 -34.88 -1.19 -2.68
N TRP A 171 -33.68 -0.98 -3.19
CA TRP A 171 -32.59 -1.95 -3.18
C TRP A 171 -31.85 -1.84 -1.84
N LEU A 172 -31.64 -2.97 -1.19
CA LEU A 172 -30.92 -3.07 0.08
C LEU A 172 -29.61 -3.80 -0.15
N VAL A 173 -28.51 -3.24 0.35
CA VAL A 173 -27.21 -3.88 0.36
C VAL A 173 -26.49 -3.46 1.63
N ASP A 174 -26.10 -4.39 2.47
CA ASP A 174 -25.52 -4.14 3.79
C ASP A 174 -26.33 -3.08 4.58
N ASN A 175 -25.73 -1.91 4.88
CA ASN A 175 -26.36 -0.80 5.59
C ASN A 175 -26.89 0.29 4.65
N ALA A 176 -26.96 0.01 3.33
CA ALA A 176 -27.44 0.97 2.34
C ALA A 176 -28.84 0.63 1.85
N GLN A 177 -29.63 1.68 1.68
CA GLN A 177 -30.93 1.64 1.01
C GLN A 177 -30.87 2.58 -0.19
N ILE A 178 -31.20 2.07 -1.39
CA ILE A 178 -31.17 2.82 -2.65
C ILE A 178 -32.54 2.74 -3.31
N GLN A 179 -33.16 3.88 -3.54
CA GLN A 179 -34.43 4.00 -4.25
C GLN A 179 -34.20 4.71 -5.57
N PHE A 180 -34.74 4.16 -6.63
CA PHE A 180 -34.78 4.81 -7.94
C PHE A 180 -36.21 5.27 -8.26
N ALA A 181 -36.35 6.42 -8.93
CA ALA A 181 -37.58 6.77 -9.57
C ALA A 181 -37.94 5.75 -10.66
N PRO A 182 -39.21 5.63 -11.06
CA PRO A 182 -39.65 4.66 -12.06
C PRO A 182 -38.96 4.76 -13.43
N ASP A 183 -38.51 5.99 -13.78
CA ASP A 183 -37.74 6.29 -15.00
C ASP A 183 -36.22 6.13 -14.84
N GLY A 184 -35.75 5.80 -13.64
CA GLY A 184 -34.35 5.67 -13.30
C GLY A 184 -33.57 6.98 -13.20
N GLN A 185 -34.20 8.14 -13.43
CA GLN A 185 -33.52 9.43 -13.50
C GLN A 185 -33.28 10.08 -12.14
N GLN A 186 -33.83 9.54 -11.06
CA GLN A 186 -33.59 10.02 -9.71
C GLN A 186 -33.15 8.88 -8.81
N ILE A 187 -32.21 9.18 -7.94
CA ILE A 187 -31.70 8.26 -6.91
C ILE A 187 -31.84 8.94 -5.56
N HIS A 188 -32.44 8.22 -4.63
CA HIS A 188 -32.37 8.52 -3.20
C HIS A 188 -31.60 7.39 -2.53
N ALA A 189 -30.51 7.72 -1.90
CA ALA A 189 -29.72 6.74 -1.17
C ALA A 189 -29.56 7.17 0.30
N GLU A 190 -29.71 6.20 1.19
CA GLU A 190 -29.38 6.36 2.61
C GLU A 190 -28.32 5.32 2.96
N ILE A 191 -27.19 5.79 3.45
CA ILE A 191 -25.99 4.97 3.71
C ILE A 191 -25.42 5.39 5.06
N ASP A 192 -25.49 4.51 6.05
CA ASP A 192 -25.02 4.81 7.41
C ASP A 192 -25.55 6.15 7.98
N GLY A 193 -26.80 6.49 7.72
CA GLY A 193 -27.45 7.74 8.17
C GLY A 193 -27.17 8.97 7.29
N SER A 194 -26.25 8.89 6.34
CA SER A 194 -26.03 9.91 5.33
C SER A 194 -27.08 9.79 4.23
N LYS A 195 -27.73 10.89 3.87
CA LYS A 195 -28.76 10.92 2.81
C LYS A 195 -28.21 11.63 1.58
N ILE A 196 -28.49 11.05 0.42
CA ILE A 196 -28.10 11.59 -0.88
C ILE A 196 -29.30 11.52 -1.81
N HIS A 197 -29.59 12.63 -2.46
CA HIS A 197 -30.57 12.73 -3.53
C HIS A 197 -29.88 13.26 -4.79
N VAL A 198 -30.04 12.59 -5.90
CA VAL A 198 -29.47 13.00 -7.19
C VAL A 198 -30.53 12.86 -8.28
N ARG A 199 -30.64 13.88 -9.12
CA ARG A 199 -31.52 13.92 -10.28
C ARG A 199 -30.72 14.15 -11.55
N LEU A 200 -30.97 13.33 -12.56
CA LEU A 200 -30.38 13.42 -13.89
C LEU A 200 -31.45 13.89 -14.89
N VAL A 201 -31.15 14.96 -15.65
CA VAL A 201 -31.99 15.45 -16.74
C VAL A 201 -31.18 15.39 -18.03
N LYS A 202 -31.68 14.75 -19.08
CA LYS A 202 -31.04 14.61 -20.39
C LYS A 202 -31.19 15.90 -21.23
N ALA A 203 -30.85 17.01 -20.65
CA ALA A 203 -30.82 18.32 -21.31
C ALA A 203 -29.88 19.27 -20.58
N ALA A 204 -29.31 20.22 -21.30
CA ALA A 204 -28.57 21.35 -20.74
C ALA A 204 -29.30 22.66 -21.07
N GLY A 205 -29.22 23.62 -20.16
CA GLY A 205 -29.69 25.01 -20.40
C GLY A 205 -28.72 25.80 -21.28
N VAL A 206 -28.90 27.12 -21.31
CA VAL A 206 -28.00 28.03 -22.01
C VAL A 206 -26.73 28.21 -21.17
N PRO A 207 -25.51 28.04 -21.77
CA PRO A 207 -24.25 28.24 -21.06
C PRO A 207 -24.10 29.69 -20.55
N ARG A 208 -23.69 29.87 -19.30
CA ARG A 208 -23.28 31.17 -18.74
C ARG A 208 -21.96 31.60 -19.37
N ALA A 209 -21.73 32.92 -19.55
CA ALA A 209 -20.41 33.42 -19.94
C ALA A 209 -19.38 33.02 -18.86
N PHE A 210 -18.21 32.50 -19.29
CA PHE A 210 -17.22 31.98 -18.36
C PHE A 210 -16.46 33.07 -17.60
N ASP A 211 -16.43 34.29 -18.13
CA ASP A 211 -15.66 35.45 -17.68
C ASP A 211 -16.55 36.60 -17.10
N ALA A 212 -17.85 36.42 -17.04
CA ALA A 212 -18.80 37.45 -16.53
C ALA A 212 -19.02 37.26 -15.01
N PHE A 213 -18.27 38.00 -14.19
CA PHE A 213 -18.36 38.05 -12.73
C PHE A 213 -18.40 39.47 -12.22
N SER A 214 -19.59 40.04 -12.15
CA SER A 214 -19.80 41.41 -11.64
C SER A 214 -19.50 41.50 -10.14
N GLY A 215 -18.73 42.53 -9.76
CA GLY A 215 -18.41 42.83 -8.36
C GLY A 215 -17.43 41.90 -7.69
N MET A 216 -16.67 41.07 -8.45
CA MET A 216 -15.65 40.19 -7.96
C MET A 216 -14.25 40.63 -8.42
N ALA A 217 -13.22 40.38 -7.58
CA ALA A 217 -11.85 40.55 -7.97
C ALA A 217 -11.43 39.37 -8.90
N VAL A 218 -10.79 39.68 -10.02
CA VAL A 218 -10.36 38.66 -10.99
C VAL A 218 -8.85 38.50 -10.92
N HIS A 219 -8.39 37.27 -10.67
CA HIS A 219 -6.99 36.87 -10.69
C HIS A 219 -6.75 36.00 -11.92
N HIS A 220 -5.77 36.38 -12.73
CA HIS A 220 -5.43 35.68 -13.97
C HIS A 220 -4.37 34.62 -13.72
N LEU A 221 -4.64 33.40 -14.17
CA LEU A 221 -3.72 32.25 -14.12
C LEU A 221 -3.56 31.64 -15.52
N GLN A 222 -2.52 30.84 -15.69
CA GLN A 222 -2.45 29.94 -16.84
C GLN A 222 -3.53 28.87 -16.71
N ARG A 223 -4.27 28.61 -17.79
CA ARG A 223 -5.36 27.60 -17.77
C ARG A 223 -4.85 26.21 -17.34
N ALA A 224 -3.67 25.82 -17.86
CA ALA A 224 -3.05 24.54 -17.50
C ALA A 224 -2.81 24.43 -16.00
N GLU A 225 -2.40 25.50 -15.33
CA GLU A 225 -2.19 25.54 -13.89
C GLU A 225 -3.50 25.42 -13.13
N LEU A 226 -4.50 26.23 -13.50
CA LEU A 226 -5.81 26.21 -12.85
C LEU A 226 -6.50 24.85 -12.98
N GLU A 227 -6.56 24.29 -14.22
CA GLU A 227 -7.18 22.98 -14.44
C GLU A 227 -6.40 21.84 -13.77
N LYS A 228 -5.06 21.89 -13.78
CA LYS A 228 -4.20 20.95 -13.06
C LYS A 228 -4.48 20.96 -11.55
N GLN A 229 -4.56 22.16 -10.96
CA GLN A 229 -4.86 22.34 -9.52
C GLN A 229 -6.15 21.61 -9.16
N LEU A 230 -7.22 21.90 -9.88
CA LEU A 230 -8.53 21.34 -9.59
C LEU A 230 -8.64 19.85 -9.94
N ALA A 231 -8.11 19.41 -11.08
CA ALA A 231 -8.19 18.02 -11.51
C ALA A 231 -7.42 17.09 -10.56
N ARG A 232 -6.21 17.47 -10.17
CA ARG A 232 -5.41 16.69 -9.21
C ARG A 232 -6.03 16.73 -7.81
N GLY A 233 -6.52 17.89 -7.38
CA GLY A 233 -7.20 18.07 -6.10
C GLY A 233 -8.44 17.18 -6.00
N VAL A 234 -9.31 17.19 -6.99
CA VAL A 234 -10.51 16.33 -7.04
C VAL A 234 -10.14 14.84 -7.03
N ARG A 235 -9.18 14.42 -7.88
CA ARG A 235 -8.73 13.01 -7.90
C ARG A 235 -8.23 12.57 -6.53
N ARG A 236 -7.35 13.38 -5.92
CA ARG A 236 -6.78 13.04 -4.60
C ARG A 236 -7.85 13.00 -3.51
N THR A 237 -8.76 13.93 -3.52
CA THR A 237 -9.90 13.96 -2.57
C THR A 237 -10.74 12.68 -2.71
N LEU A 238 -11.06 12.26 -3.94
CA LEU A 238 -11.80 11.02 -4.18
C LEU A 238 -11.04 9.78 -3.69
N GLU A 239 -9.73 9.71 -3.91
CA GLU A 239 -8.88 8.62 -3.39
C GLU A 239 -8.91 8.54 -1.86
N VAL A 240 -8.88 9.69 -1.18
CA VAL A 240 -8.88 9.76 0.29
C VAL A 240 -10.25 9.45 0.88
N LEU A 241 -11.32 9.97 0.28
CA LEU A 241 -12.70 9.74 0.75
C LEU A 241 -13.18 8.32 0.49
N ALA A 242 -12.72 7.70 -0.59
CA ALA A 242 -13.08 6.34 -0.98
C ALA A 242 -11.83 5.45 -1.13
N PRO A 243 -11.06 5.24 -0.04
CA PRO A 243 -9.83 4.47 -0.10
C PRO A 243 -10.17 3.00 -0.41
N SER A 244 -9.90 2.58 -1.62
CA SER A 244 -9.88 1.16 -1.98
C SER A 244 -8.44 0.68 -2.01
N ALA A 245 -8.20 -0.56 -1.57
CA ALA A 245 -6.87 -1.16 -1.64
C ALA A 245 -6.29 -1.18 -3.07
N LEU A 246 -7.17 -1.14 -4.07
CA LEU A 246 -6.80 -1.13 -5.49
C LEU A 246 -6.37 0.24 -6.01
N LEU A 247 -6.92 1.32 -5.44
CA LEU A 247 -6.74 2.69 -5.94
C LEU A 247 -5.70 3.49 -5.16
N THR A 248 -5.61 3.25 -3.86
CA THR A 248 -4.89 4.15 -2.94
C THR A 248 -3.65 3.54 -2.31
N THR A 249 -3.55 2.21 -2.20
CA THR A 249 -2.41 1.57 -1.53
C THR A 249 -1.26 1.39 -2.52
N PRO A 250 -0.13 2.05 -2.34
CA PRO A 250 1.09 1.78 -3.11
C PRO A 250 1.51 0.33 -2.95
N THR A 251 2.04 -0.26 -4.01
CA THR A 251 2.57 -1.63 -3.95
C THR A 251 3.70 -1.72 -2.93
N LYS A 252 3.57 -2.58 -1.94
CA LYS A 252 4.64 -2.92 -0.99
C LYS A 252 5.69 -3.77 -1.72
N ARG A 253 6.65 -3.13 -2.35
CA ARG A 253 7.75 -3.82 -3.04
C ARG A 253 9.10 -3.33 -2.54
N ALA A 254 9.98 -4.24 -2.26
CA ALA A 254 11.38 -3.90 -2.06
C ALA A 254 12.01 -3.50 -3.40
N LYS A 255 12.84 -2.49 -3.37
CA LYS A 255 13.55 -1.98 -4.54
C LYS A 255 14.93 -1.51 -4.12
N LYS A 256 15.96 -1.96 -4.84
CA LYS A 256 17.34 -1.54 -4.61
C LYS A 256 17.86 -0.82 -5.84
N ILE A 257 18.51 0.29 -5.62
CA ILE A 257 19.18 1.10 -6.65
C ILE A 257 20.58 1.49 -6.12
N GLU A 258 21.33 2.16 -6.93
CA GLU A 258 22.58 2.80 -6.53
C GLU A 258 22.37 3.68 -5.33
N HIS A 259 22.87 4.11 -4.47
CA HIS A 259 22.63 5.06 -3.34
C HIS A 259 21.35 4.83 -2.51
N GLY A 260 20.56 3.75 -2.76
CA GLY A 260 19.35 3.57 -1.96
C GLY A 260 18.66 2.20 -2.06
N GLU A 261 17.88 1.90 -1.01
CA GLU A 261 17.03 0.72 -0.94
C GLU A 261 15.70 1.05 -0.27
N LEU A 262 14.62 0.61 -0.89
CA LEU A 262 13.28 0.63 -0.30
C LEU A 262 12.94 -0.78 0.17
N ARG A 263 12.58 -0.92 1.44
CA ARG A 263 12.13 -2.17 2.04
C ARG A 263 10.95 -1.97 2.98
N TRP A 264 10.36 -3.07 3.39
CA TRP A 264 9.28 -3.10 4.36
C TRP A 264 9.72 -3.93 5.57
N VAL A 265 9.53 -3.37 6.76
CA VAL A 265 9.84 -4.02 8.04
C VAL A 265 8.56 -4.03 8.86
N ASP A 266 8.00 -5.21 9.12
CA ASP A 266 6.73 -5.39 9.87
C ASP A 266 5.61 -4.42 9.42
N GLY A 267 5.46 -4.25 8.10
CA GLY A 267 4.46 -3.36 7.52
C GLY A 267 4.84 -1.87 7.48
N GLN A 268 6.00 -1.47 8.00
CA GLN A 268 6.53 -0.11 7.89
C GLN A 268 7.40 0.04 6.63
N ARG A 269 7.20 1.14 5.91
CA ARG A 269 8.03 1.51 4.76
C ARG A 269 9.33 2.14 5.26
N VAL A 270 10.47 1.55 4.88
CA VAL A 270 11.80 2.01 5.25
C VAL A 270 12.62 2.28 4.00
N ALA A 271 13.14 3.50 3.87
CA ALA A 271 14.04 3.90 2.78
C ALA A 271 15.44 4.12 3.33
N LEU A 272 16.42 3.34 2.87
CA LEU A 272 17.84 3.52 3.17
C LEU A 272 18.44 4.36 2.06
N LEU A 273 19.04 5.50 2.40
CA LEU A 273 19.61 6.47 1.46
C LEU A 273 21.02 6.84 1.88
N ARG A 274 21.96 6.93 0.93
CA ARG A 274 23.35 7.28 1.22
C ARG A 274 23.98 8.08 0.08
N GLY A 275 25.03 8.84 0.42
CA GLY A 275 25.85 9.51 -0.58
C GLY A 275 25.87 11.03 -0.43
N THR A 276 26.09 11.74 -1.54
CA THR A 276 25.97 13.20 -1.61
C THR A 276 24.51 13.64 -1.50
N PRO A 277 24.22 14.91 -1.24
CA PRO A 277 22.86 15.42 -1.24
C PRO A 277 22.09 15.11 -2.54
N GLU A 278 22.77 15.25 -3.68
CA GLU A 278 22.18 14.97 -4.99
C GLU A 278 21.84 13.48 -5.17
N GLU A 279 22.75 12.58 -4.73
CA GLU A 279 22.54 11.13 -4.78
C GLU A 279 21.38 10.70 -3.87
N ILE A 280 21.29 11.27 -2.66
CA ILE A 280 20.22 11.04 -1.69
C ILE A 280 18.87 11.53 -2.27
N GLY A 281 18.80 12.76 -2.76
CA GLY A 281 17.57 13.33 -3.34
C GLY A 281 17.11 12.55 -4.57
N TYR A 282 18.04 12.18 -5.45
CA TYR A 282 17.73 11.36 -6.62
C TYR A 282 17.22 9.97 -6.24
N ALA A 283 17.89 9.29 -5.29
CA ALA A 283 17.48 7.99 -4.80
C ALA A 283 16.11 8.04 -4.12
N HIS A 284 15.84 9.07 -3.30
CA HIS A 284 14.54 9.32 -2.69
C HIS A 284 13.42 9.31 -3.75
N GLY A 285 13.53 10.13 -4.79
CA GLY A 285 12.50 10.19 -5.82
C GLY A 285 12.38 8.92 -6.67
N LYS A 286 13.49 8.23 -6.95
CA LYS A 286 13.45 6.95 -7.71
C LYS A 286 12.83 5.81 -6.93
N LEU A 287 13.04 5.76 -5.62
CA LEU A 287 12.49 4.73 -4.75
C LEU A 287 11.02 4.99 -4.43
N LEU A 288 10.65 6.24 -4.20
CA LEU A 288 9.37 6.66 -3.61
C LEU A 288 8.53 7.55 -4.54
N LYS A 289 8.70 7.42 -5.87
CA LYS A 289 8.00 8.30 -6.84
C LYS A 289 6.48 8.34 -6.63
N GLN A 290 5.85 7.19 -6.40
CA GLN A 290 4.41 7.11 -6.21
C GLN A 290 3.95 7.80 -4.93
N GLU A 291 4.67 7.54 -3.83
CA GLU A 291 4.40 8.12 -2.52
C GLU A 291 4.60 9.63 -2.50
N ALA A 292 5.70 10.10 -3.10
CA ALA A 292 5.99 11.52 -3.22
C ALA A 292 4.94 12.26 -4.07
N ILE A 293 4.52 11.68 -5.19
CA ILE A 293 3.45 12.25 -6.03
C ILE A 293 2.14 12.34 -5.23
N ARG A 294 1.79 11.30 -4.45
CA ARG A 294 0.59 11.34 -3.58
C ARG A 294 0.69 12.38 -2.48
N CYS A 295 1.87 12.55 -1.88
CA CYS A 295 2.13 13.61 -0.93
C CYS A 295 1.90 15.00 -1.55
N ILE A 296 2.44 15.22 -2.74
CA ILE A 296 2.23 16.46 -3.51
C ILE A 296 0.74 16.64 -3.83
N ASP A 297 0.06 15.59 -4.28
CA ASP A 297 -1.38 15.64 -4.59
C ASP A 297 -2.20 15.95 -3.33
N SER A 298 -1.80 15.44 -2.18
CA SER A 298 -2.44 15.73 -0.89
C SER A 298 -2.26 17.19 -0.47
N VAL A 299 -1.02 17.67 -0.46
CA VAL A 299 -0.68 19.00 0.09
C VAL A 299 -0.96 20.10 -0.92
N MET A 300 -0.35 20.01 -2.11
CA MET A 300 -0.38 21.12 -3.07
C MET A 300 -1.71 21.22 -3.79
N TYR A 301 -2.38 20.10 -4.05
CA TYR A 301 -3.58 20.08 -4.87
C TYR A 301 -4.88 19.88 -4.07
N ALA A 302 -5.01 18.84 -3.23
CA ALA A 302 -6.24 18.62 -2.46
C ALA A 302 -6.39 19.67 -1.34
N PHE A 303 -5.40 19.74 -0.44
CA PHE A 303 -5.40 20.71 0.65
C PHE A 303 -5.30 22.15 0.12
N GLY A 304 -4.42 22.39 -0.87
CA GLY A 304 -4.26 23.70 -1.48
C GLY A 304 -5.55 24.24 -2.10
N THR A 305 -6.33 23.39 -2.77
CA THR A 305 -7.66 23.78 -3.28
C THR A 305 -8.63 24.11 -2.15
N ALA A 306 -8.66 23.28 -1.09
CA ALA A 306 -9.50 23.55 0.07
C ALA A 306 -9.11 24.86 0.76
N GLN A 307 -7.82 25.14 0.95
CA GLN A 307 -7.33 26.40 1.53
C GLN A 307 -7.67 27.61 0.65
N THR A 308 -7.53 27.49 -0.66
CA THR A 308 -7.93 28.56 -1.58
C THR A 308 -9.43 28.87 -1.45
N ILE A 309 -10.27 27.83 -1.30
CA ILE A 309 -11.71 28.03 -1.06
C ILE A 309 -11.98 28.73 0.29
N VAL A 310 -11.26 28.31 1.34
CA VAL A 310 -11.47 28.82 2.72
C VAL A 310 -10.95 30.24 2.88
N THR A 311 -9.78 30.56 2.31
CA THR A 311 -9.10 31.85 2.50
C THR A 311 -9.35 32.86 1.39
N GLY A 312 -9.74 32.41 0.21
CA GLY A 312 -9.79 33.23 -1.00
C GLY A 312 -8.42 33.54 -1.62
N ARG A 313 -7.32 33.02 -1.08
CA ARG A 313 -5.95 33.24 -1.58
C ARG A 313 -5.45 32.00 -2.31
N TRP A 314 -4.65 32.19 -3.35
CA TRP A 314 -4.05 31.08 -4.07
C TRP A 314 -2.96 30.40 -3.24
N PHE A 315 -3.26 29.23 -2.69
CA PHE A 315 -2.42 28.58 -1.70
C PHE A 315 -0.97 28.38 -2.15
N ARG A 316 -0.75 28.07 -3.42
CA ARG A 316 0.59 27.88 -3.97
C ARG A 316 1.42 29.15 -3.91
N GLU A 317 0.85 30.30 -4.24
CA GLU A 317 1.53 31.60 -4.14
C GLU A 317 1.92 31.96 -2.69
N ASP A 318 1.07 31.59 -1.72
CA ASP A 318 1.37 31.77 -0.29
C ASP A 318 2.63 30.98 0.09
N LEU A 319 2.76 29.70 -0.34
CA LEU A 319 3.93 28.86 -0.07
C LEU A 319 5.18 29.32 -0.84
N GLU A 320 5.06 29.71 -2.10
CA GLU A 320 6.16 30.25 -2.89
C GLU A 320 6.70 31.56 -2.29
N THR A 321 5.79 32.42 -1.79
CA THR A 321 6.16 33.64 -1.09
C THR A 321 6.87 33.36 0.24
N ALA A 322 6.42 32.37 0.99
CA ALA A 322 7.08 31.92 2.22
C ALA A 322 8.48 31.36 1.90
N TYR A 323 8.58 30.48 0.89
CA TYR A 323 9.86 29.90 0.47
C TYR A 323 10.87 30.96 0.05
N ALA A 324 10.45 31.99 -0.69
CA ALA A 324 11.33 33.07 -1.12
C ALA A 324 12.02 33.79 0.07
N LYS A 325 11.35 33.91 1.22
CA LYS A 325 11.94 34.44 2.44
C LYS A 325 12.87 33.43 3.13
N LEU A 326 12.47 32.17 3.17
CA LEU A 326 13.22 31.11 3.83
C LEU A 326 14.48 30.69 3.06
N ALA A 327 14.48 30.83 1.74
CA ALA A 327 15.50 30.27 0.85
C ALA A 327 16.93 30.72 1.16
N SER A 328 17.12 31.96 1.63
CA SER A 328 18.45 32.47 2.02
C SER A 328 19.03 31.77 3.27
N HIS A 329 18.19 31.19 4.09
CA HIS A 329 18.55 30.52 5.33
C HIS A 329 18.69 28.98 5.19
N ILE A 330 18.33 28.42 4.03
CA ILE A 330 18.44 26.97 3.77
C ILE A 330 19.86 26.65 3.28
N PRO A 331 20.60 25.72 3.90
CA PRO A 331 21.92 25.28 3.44
C PRO A 331 21.88 24.78 1.99
N GLU A 332 22.92 25.09 1.22
CA GLU A 332 22.99 24.72 -0.20
C GLU A 332 22.90 23.20 -0.42
N ARG A 333 23.45 22.38 0.49
CA ARG A 333 23.33 20.92 0.43
C ARG A 333 21.87 20.44 0.49
N HIS A 334 21.00 21.09 1.30
CA HIS A 334 19.57 20.73 1.38
C HIS A 334 18.82 21.18 0.12
N LYS A 335 19.18 22.34 -0.44
CA LYS A 335 18.63 22.79 -1.73
C LYS A 335 19.04 21.83 -2.87
N ALA A 336 20.30 21.37 -2.88
CA ALA A 336 20.81 20.42 -3.86
C ALA A 336 20.04 19.09 -3.80
N GLU A 337 19.78 18.57 -2.59
CA GLU A 337 18.97 17.38 -2.38
C GLU A 337 17.52 17.58 -2.89
N THR A 338 16.89 18.72 -2.55
CA THR A 338 15.51 19.04 -2.99
C THR A 338 15.42 19.14 -4.52
N ARG A 339 16.40 19.78 -5.17
CA ARG A 339 16.47 19.87 -6.63
C ARG A 339 16.67 18.50 -7.29
N ALA A 340 17.52 17.65 -6.72
CA ALA A 340 17.75 16.29 -7.21
C ALA A 340 16.50 15.41 -7.04
N LEU A 341 15.77 15.57 -5.93
CA LEU A 341 14.48 14.94 -5.72
C LEU A 341 13.47 15.37 -6.81
N ALA A 342 13.35 16.68 -7.06
CA ALA A 342 12.48 17.20 -8.11
C ALA A 342 12.83 16.63 -9.51
N THR A 343 14.11 16.59 -9.83
CA THR A 343 14.64 16.01 -11.08
C THR A 343 14.26 14.54 -11.21
N SER A 344 14.42 13.75 -10.15
CA SER A 344 14.11 12.33 -10.17
C SER A 344 12.60 12.03 -10.24
N LEU A 345 11.77 12.96 -9.77
CA LEU A 345 10.30 12.92 -9.90
C LEU A 345 9.82 13.44 -11.24
N GLU A 346 10.69 14.07 -12.04
CA GLU A 346 10.35 14.74 -13.31
C GLU A 346 9.39 15.93 -13.08
N LEU A 347 9.62 16.71 -12.00
CA LEU A 347 8.80 17.84 -11.58
C LEU A 347 9.62 19.15 -11.54
N ASN A 348 8.91 20.30 -11.56
CA ASN A 348 9.53 21.60 -11.33
C ASN A 348 10.10 21.68 -9.90
N PRO A 349 11.37 22.09 -9.71
CA PRO A 349 11.96 22.31 -8.40
C PRO A 349 11.14 23.22 -7.50
N ASP A 350 10.58 24.32 -7.99
CA ASP A 350 9.79 25.29 -7.22
C ASP A 350 8.59 24.60 -6.52
N LEU A 351 7.99 23.59 -7.16
CA LEU A 351 6.88 22.84 -6.57
C LEU A 351 7.34 22.02 -5.35
N ILE A 352 8.53 21.42 -5.41
CA ILE A 352 9.07 20.62 -4.30
C ILE A 352 9.60 21.54 -3.18
N GLU A 353 10.16 22.68 -3.56
CA GLU A 353 10.57 23.72 -2.62
C GLU A 353 9.38 24.28 -1.83
N ALA A 354 8.30 24.65 -2.53
CA ALA A 354 7.04 25.07 -1.90
C ALA A 354 6.43 23.96 -1.02
N LEU A 355 6.45 22.69 -1.47
CA LEU A 355 6.00 21.56 -0.65
C LEU A 355 6.75 21.48 0.68
N ASN A 356 8.06 21.73 0.68
CA ASN A 356 8.90 21.64 1.87
C ASN A 356 8.73 22.81 2.86
N VAL A 357 7.92 23.83 2.55
CA VAL A 357 7.42 24.82 3.52
C VAL A 357 6.30 24.23 4.39
N PHE A 358 5.52 23.27 3.89
CA PHE A 358 4.32 22.78 4.56
C PHE A 358 4.54 22.22 5.98
N PRO A 359 5.66 21.55 6.35
CA PRO A 359 5.93 21.10 7.71
C PRO A 359 5.92 22.20 8.76
N GLU A 360 6.09 23.46 8.36
CA GLU A 360 6.06 24.63 9.26
C GLU A 360 4.67 24.92 9.88
N MET A 361 3.64 24.09 9.62
CA MET A 361 2.25 24.31 10.02
C MET A 361 1.69 23.24 10.99
N PHE A 362 2.53 22.43 11.67
CA PHE A 362 2.08 21.25 12.45
C PHE A 362 1.74 21.57 13.92
N HIS A 363 0.93 20.67 14.58
CA HIS A 363 0.58 20.70 16.00
C HIS A 363 0.80 19.33 16.64
N CYS A 364 1.40 19.26 17.83
CA CYS A 364 1.96 18.02 18.34
C CYS A 364 2.01 17.93 19.86
N SER A 365 2.54 16.79 20.38
CA SER A 365 2.93 16.60 21.77
C SER A 365 4.25 15.83 21.86
N GLY A 366 5.02 16.06 22.92
CA GLY A 366 6.26 15.33 23.16
C GLY A 366 6.62 15.26 24.65
N PHE A 367 7.43 14.27 24.99
CA PHE A 367 7.98 14.10 26.34
C PHE A 367 9.33 13.39 26.28
N ALA A 368 10.14 13.59 27.32
CA ALA A 368 11.26 12.71 27.65
C ALA A 368 11.18 12.29 29.12
N LEU A 369 11.46 11.02 29.39
CA LEU A 369 11.46 10.41 30.73
C LEU A 369 12.79 9.68 30.93
N PHE A 370 13.42 9.85 32.07
CA PHE A 370 14.70 9.20 32.39
C PHE A 370 14.94 9.18 33.92
N GLY A 371 16.12 8.78 34.34
CA GLY A 371 16.49 8.81 35.75
C GLY A 371 15.47 8.10 36.65
N LYS A 372 14.98 8.78 37.70
CA LYS A 372 14.01 8.19 38.64
C LYS A 372 12.60 8.02 38.09
N ALA A 373 12.30 8.61 36.94
CA ALA A 373 10.99 8.46 36.30
C ALA A 373 10.83 7.09 35.62
N THR A 374 11.91 6.39 35.33
CA THR A 374 11.89 5.16 34.52
C THR A 374 12.52 3.96 35.26
N GLU A 375 12.17 2.74 34.86
CA GLU A 375 12.83 1.53 35.32
C GLU A 375 14.29 1.53 34.87
N GLY A 376 15.22 1.44 35.84
CA GLY A 376 16.65 1.42 35.59
C GLY A 376 17.24 2.74 35.07
N GLY A 377 16.49 3.84 35.12
CA GLY A 377 16.96 5.17 34.71
C GLY A 377 16.99 5.41 33.20
N LYS A 378 16.47 4.49 32.40
CA LYS A 378 16.58 4.50 30.94
C LYS A 378 15.83 5.67 30.32
N LEU A 379 16.44 6.29 29.30
CA LEU A 379 15.86 7.43 28.60
C LEU A 379 14.87 6.99 27.52
N TYR A 380 13.63 7.48 27.62
CA TYR A 380 12.56 7.35 26.65
C TYR A 380 12.14 8.73 26.16
N HIS A 381 12.20 8.99 24.86
CA HIS A 381 11.73 10.22 24.23
C HIS A 381 10.55 9.92 23.31
N GLY A 382 9.37 10.37 23.70
CA GLY A 382 8.12 10.17 22.97
C GLY A 382 7.72 11.38 22.15
N ARG A 383 7.25 11.14 20.92
CA ARG A 383 6.83 12.15 19.96
C ARG A 383 5.49 11.77 19.33
N VAL A 384 4.50 12.65 19.40
CA VAL A 384 3.16 12.51 18.82
C VAL A 384 2.98 13.56 17.75
N LEU A 385 2.84 13.16 16.48
CA LEU A 385 2.51 14.06 15.38
C LEU A 385 1.00 14.03 15.12
N ASP A 386 0.33 15.08 15.53
CA ASP A 386 -1.10 15.29 15.26
C ASP A 386 -1.27 16.27 14.10
N TYR A 387 -1.68 15.76 12.96
CA TYR A 387 -1.96 16.56 11.78
C TYR A 387 -3.07 15.94 10.92
N MET A 388 -3.18 16.33 9.65
CA MET A 388 -4.34 15.99 8.83
C MET A 388 -4.24 14.61 8.17
N THR A 389 -4.77 13.55 8.79
CA THR A 389 -5.03 12.27 8.10
C THR A 389 -6.09 12.42 6.99
N THR A 390 -6.93 13.44 7.08
CA THR A 390 -8.03 13.70 6.13
C THR A 390 -7.58 14.06 4.72
N ILE A 391 -6.34 14.50 4.55
CA ILE A 391 -5.77 14.80 3.22
C ILE A 391 -4.94 13.64 2.65
N GLY A 392 -4.79 12.53 3.40
CA GLY A 392 -4.12 11.31 2.91
C GLY A 392 -2.59 11.33 3.02
N LEU A 393 -1.99 12.12 3.90
CA LEU A 393 -0.53 12.15 4.10
C LEU A 393 0.04 10.80 4.55
N GLN A 394 -0.74 9.99 5.27
CA GLN A 394 -0.36 8.64 5.71
C GLN A 394 0.05 7.72 4.56
N ASP A 395 -0.40 7.96 3.34
CA ASP A 395 0.02 7.17 2.16
C ASP A 395 1.50 7.36 1.82
N ALA A 396 2.07 8.50 2.21
CA ALA A 396 3.47 8.85 1.98
C ALA A 396 4.38 8.55 3.18
N ALA A 397 3.82 8.09 4.32
CA ALA A 397 4.58 7.80 5.53
C ALA A 397 5.75 6.85 5.24
N THR A 398 6.97 7.26 5.62
CA THR A 398 8.21 6.56 5.33
C THR A 398 9.23 6.88 6.42
N THR A 399 9.89 5.85 6.94
CA THR A 399 11.07 6.03 7.78
C THR A 399 12.30 6.04 6.88
N PHE A 400 13.03 7.14 6.88
CA PHE A 400 14.27 7.30 6.13
C PHE A 400 15.44 7.01 7.05
N ILE A 401 16.33 6.11 6.64
CA ILE A 401 17.63 5.92 7.24
C ILE A 401 18.64 6.55 6.28
N VAL A 402 19.23 7.65 6.69
CA VAL A 402 20.05 8.48 5.81
C VAL A 402 21.49 8.48 6.30
N ALA A 403 22.43 8.19 5.40
CA ALA A 403 23.87 8.26 5.65
C ALA A 403 24.52 9.26 4.66
N PRO A 404 24.47 10.58 4.96
CA PRO A 404 25.05 11.59 4.10
C PRO A 404 26.58 11.56 4.20
N ASN A 405 27.27 11.80 3.10
CA ASN A 405 28.73 11.84 3.10
C ASN A 405 29.27 12.95 4.01
N GLY A 406 30.13 12.59 4.96
CA GLY A 406 30.77 13.53 5.87
C GLY A 406 29.87 14.12 6.97
N MET A 407 28.67 13.57 7.16
CA MET A 407 27.72 13.98 8.19
C MET A 407 27.34 12.78 9.06
N ILE A 408 26.69 13.03 10.20
CA ILE A 408 26.20 11.99 11.11
C ILE A 408 25.01 11.27 10.44
N PRO A 409 25.03 9.94 10.31
CA PRO A 409 23.88 9.19 9.84
C PRO A 409 22.70 9.29 10.81
N PHE A 410 21.47 9.24 10.29
CA PHE A 410 20.28 9.40 11.11
C PHE A 410 19.05 8.66 10.56
N ALA A 411 18.09 8.45 11.44
CA ALA A 411 16.73 8.04 11.11
C ALA A 411 15.81 9.27 11.15
N ASN A 412 15.02 9.46 10.08
CA ASN A 412 14.00 10.51 9.98
C ASN A 412 12.64 9.85 9.76
N VAL A 413 11.71 10.02 10.69
CA VAL A 413 10.33 9.53 10.56
C VAL A 413 9.51 10.64 9.91
N GLY A 414 9.23 10.47 8.63
CA GLY A 414 8.64 11.52 7.80
C GLY A 414 7.78 10.99 6.66
N TYR A 415 7.73 11.72 5.58
CA TYR A 415 6.85 11.47 4.44
C TYR A 415 7.62 11.66 3.13
N ALA A 416 7.38 10.78 2.16
CA ALA A 416 7.99 10.89 0.84
C ALA A 416 7.67 12.24 0.18
N GLY A 417 8.69 12.92 -0.31
CA GLY A 417 8.61 14.27 -0.88
C GLY A 417 9.13 15.37 0.05
N PHE A 418 9.20 15.12 1.37
CA PHE A 418 9.83 16.04 2.33
C PHE A 418 11.29 15.68 2.57
N THR A 419 12.15 16.69 2.58
CA THR A 419 13.60 16.56 2.83
C THR A 419 14.01 17.02 4.22
N GLY A 420 13.18 17.80 4.90
CA GLY A 420 13.39 18.21 6.29
C GLY A 420 13.04 17.13 7.31
N SER A 421 13.20 17.43 8.59
CA SER A 421 12.87 16.51 9.69
C SER A 421 11.95 17.17 10.71
N VAL A 422 11.01 16.41 11.25
CA VAL A 422 10.14 16.79 12.37
C VAL A 422 10.24 15.80 13.52
N SER A 423 10.78 14.61 13.25
CA SER A 423 10.96 13.51 14.22
C SER A 423 12.16 12.67 13.77
N GLY A 424 13.24 12.64 14.54
CA GLY A 424 14.41 11.86 14.13
C GLY A 424 15.37 11.55 15.28
N MET A 425 16.28 10.63 15.01
CA MET A 425 17.36 10.22 15.89
C MET A 425 18.61 9.92 15.06
N ASN A 426 19.78 10.41 15.49
CA ASN A 426 21.03 10.15 14.78
C ASN A 426 21.86 9.01 15.40
N ALA A 427 22.93 8.65 14.71
CA ALA A 427 23.83 7.57 15.11
C ALA A 427 24.63 7.88 16.39
N GLU A 428 24.74 9.17 16.75
CA GLU A 428 25.34 9.68 18.01
C GLU A 428 24.29 9.78 19.13
N LYS A 429 23.15 9.06 19.02
CA LYS A 429 22.10 8.96 20.04
C LYS A 429 21.34 10.24 20.36
N ILE A 430 21.45 11.28 19.53
CA ILE A 430 20.63 12.49 19.67
C ILE A 430 19.27 12.24 19.04
N SER A 431 18.20 12.44 19.81
CA SER A 431 16.82 12.38 19.29
C SER A 431 16.13 13.73 19.43
N LEU A 432 15.41 14.12 18.38
CA LEU A 432 14.75 15.41 18.23
C LEU A 432 13.28 15.21 17.85
N GLY A 433 12.41 15.92 18.55
CA GLY A 433 10.97 15.99 18.28
C GLY A 433 10.45 17.42 18.32
N GLU A 434 9.72 17.84 17.31
CA GLU A 434 9.15 19.16 17.18
C GLU A 434 7.66 19.18 17.56
N MET A 435 7.17 20.27 18.11
CA MET A 435 5.77 20.56 18.36
C MET A 435 5.46 21.98 17.87
N GLY A 436 4.49 22.12 16.94
CA GLY A 436 4.11 23.40 16.36
C GLY A 436 3.44 24.35 17.38
N GLY A 437 3.63 25.61 17.17
CA GLY A 437 3.05 26.71 17.94
C GLY A 437 2.17 27.62 17.07
N LYS A 438 2.50 28.93 17.07
CA LYS A 438 1.80 29.99 16.34
C LYS A 438 2.81 30.81 15.52
N GLY A 439 2.38 31.95 14.99
CA GLY A 439 3.28 32.92 14.33
C GLY A 439 3.47 32.64 12.84
N GLU A 440 2.52 31.96 12.19
CA GLU A 440 2.52 31.82 10.73
C GLU A 440 2.76 33.16 10.04
N GLY A 441 3.70 33.19 9.09
CA GLY A 441 4.13 34.39 8.39
C GLY A 441 5.47 34.98 8.86
N GLN A 442 6.02 34.55 9.99
CA GLN A 442 7.35 34.95 10.48
C GLN A 442 8.42 34.05 9.84
N TRP A 443 8.67 34.25 8.55
CA TRP A 443 9.51 33.36 7.72
C TRP A 443 10.97 33.84 7.57
N ASP A 444 11.44 34.83 8.32
CA ASP A 444 12.82 35.33 8.21
C ASP A 444 13.77 34.59 9.16
N GLY A 445 14.08 33.36 8.80
CA GLY A 445 14.95 32.48 9.58
C GLY A 445 15.17 31.13 8.93
N VAL A 446 15.94 30.27 9.61
CA VAL A 446 16.11 28.88 9.16
C VAL A 446 14.81 28.12 9.36
N PRO A 447 14.24 27.50 8.30
CA PRO A 447 13.03 26.70 8.44
C PRO A 447 13.16 25.66 9.56
N MET A 448 12.12 25.48 10.37
CA MET A 448 12.11 24.56 11.51
C MET A 448 12.57 23.15 11.09
N ALA A 449 11.98 22.60 10.01
CA ALA A 449 12.31 21.26 9.54
C ALA A 449 13.77 21.14 9.04
N THR A 450 14.32 22.23 8.49
CA THR A 450 15.75 22.33 8.12
C THR A 450 16.64 22.37 9.36
N LEU A 451 16.27 23.14 10.37
CA LEU A 451 17.05 23.28 11.61
C LEU A 451 17.08 21.95 12.39
N MET A 452 15.91 21.26 12.47
CA MET A 452 15.82 19.90 13.03
C MET A 452 16.74 18.92 12.31
N ARG A 453 16.72 18.92 10.98
CA ARG A 453 17.58 18.04 10.18
C ARG A 453 19.05 18.36 10.39
N ARG A 454 19.43 19.64 10.44
CA ARG A 454 20.79 20.06 10.79
C ARG A 454 21.21 19.51 12.15
N GLY A 455 20.33 19.57 13.14
CA GLY A 455 20.60 18.98 14.46
C GLY A 455 20.93 17.50 14.41
N LEU A 456 20.26 16.73 13.53
CA LEU A 456 20.55 15.31 13.31
C LEU A 456 21.86 15.08 12.54
N GLU A 457 22.19 15.92 11.58
CA GLU A 457 23.36 15.79 10.71
C GLU A 457 24.66 16.29 11.36
N GLU A 458 24.57 17.32 12.21
CA GLU A 458 25.71 18.12 12.65
C GLU A 458 26.03 17.97 14.15
N CYS A 459 25.08 17.46 14.98
CA CYS A 459 25.24 17.50 16.44
C CYS A 459 25.43 16.10 17.03
N SER A 460 26.47 15.88 17.81
CA SER A 460 26.78 14.66 18.56
C SER A 460 26.52 14.76 20.06
N SER A 461 26.01 15.89 20.54
CA SER A 461 25.62 16.10 21.94
C SER A 461 24.49 17.11 22.09
N LEU A 462 23.75 17.03 23.20
CA LEU A 462 22.67 17.95 23.52
C LEU A 462 23.12 19.42 23.57
N GLU A 463 24.31 19.68 24.03
CA GLU A 463 24.83 21.06 24.08
C GLU A 463 25.12 21.60 22.68
N GLN A 464 25.62 20.78 21.76
CA GLN A 464 25.78 21.21 20.36
C GLN A 464 24.40 21.52 19.73
N VAL A 465 23.34 20.73 20.02
CA VAL A 465 21.98 21.04 19.58
C VAL A 465 21.53 22.40 20.14
N LYS A 466 21.67 22.65 21.43
CA LYS A 466 21.32 23.94 22.04
C LYS A 466 22.10 25.10 21.38
N GLN A 467 23.37 24.90 21.10
CA GLN A 467 24.22 25.91 20.45
C GLN A 467 23.76 26.16 18.99
N LEU A 468 23.36 25.11 18.26
CA LEU A 468 22.82 25.27 16.92
C LEU A 468 21.57 26.18 16.94
N TRP A 469 20.64 25.99 17.90
CA TRP A 469 19.45 26.84 18.04
C TRP A 469 19.77 28.27 18.46
N ARG A 470 20.77 28.45 19.31
CA ARG A 470 21.22 29.80 19.72
C ARG A 470 21.82 30.59 18.57
N ASN A 471 22.59 29.94 17.70
CA ASN A 471 23.40 30.59 16.68
C ASN A 471 22.67 30.84 15.36
N ASN A 472 21.42 30.37 15.22
CA ASN A 472 20.66 30.51 13.98
C ASN A 472 19.36 31.29 14.21
N PRO A 473 18.97 32.18 13.28
CA PRO A 473 17.67 32.82 13.31
C PRO A 473 16.57 31.73 13.12
N ARG A 474 15.50 31.89 13.86
CA ARG A 474 14.38 30.91 13.85
C ARG A 474 13.14 31.53 13.21
N THR A 475 12.29 30.69 12.72
CA THR A 475 10.98 31.02 12.17
C THR A 475 9.88 30.77 13.22
N CYS A 476 8.76 31.47 13.14
CA CYS A 476 7.51 31.20 13.84
C CYS A 476 7.67 30.86 15.34
N GLU A 477 6.66 30.26 15.96
CA GLU A 477 6.72 29.74 17.33
C GLU A 477 6.72 28.23 17.29
N TYR A 478 7.75 27.59 17.84
CA TYR A 478 7.87 26.13 17.94
C TYR A 478 8.34 25.70 19.31
N TYR A 479 7.91 24.50 19.66
CA TYR A 479 8.34 23.81 20.87
C TYR A 479 9.06 22.52 20.45
N TYR A 480 10.04 22.09 21.28
CA TYR A 480 10.79 20.88 20.98
C TYR A 480 11.06 20.09 22.26
N VAL A 481 11.28 18.78 22.10
CA VAL A 481 11.99 17.93 23.05
C VAL A 481 13.27 17.47 22.37
N PHE A 482 14.41 17.71 22.99
CA PHE A 482 15.71 17.20 22.60
C PHE A 482 16.22 16.26 23.66
N ALA A 483 16.76 15.11 23.26
CA ALA A 483 17.30 14.13 24.19
C ALA A 483 18.61 13.54 23.65
N ASP A 484 19.51 13.23 24.58
CA ASP A 484 20.84 12.68 24.36
C ASP A 484 20.96 11.36 25.10
N GLY A 485 21.10 10.28 24.34
CA GLY A 485 21.22 8.93 24.89
C GLY A 485 22.61 8.57 25.39
N GLU A 486 23.64 9.37 25.10
CA GLU A 486 24.97 9.14 25.66
C GLU A 486 25.03 9.63 27.10
N ASP A 487 24.50 10.84 27.37
CA ASP A 487 24.46 11.43 28.69
C ASP A 487 23.21 11.06 29.50
N GLY A 488 22.21 10.42 28.89
CA GLY A 488 20.93 10.13 29.52
C GLY A 488 20.15 11.38 29.91
N SER A 489 20.23 12.46 29.12
CA SER A 489 19.67 13.76 29.42
C SER A 489 18.67 14.26 28.36
N ALA A 490 17.78 15.18 28.77
CA ALA A 490 16.83 15.80 27.86
C ALA A 490 16.51 17.24 28.26
N VAL A 491 15.99 18.03 27.31
CA VAL A 491 15.54 19.39 27.51
C VAL A 491 14.31 19.71 26.68
N GLY A 492 13.39 20.46 27.25
CA GLY A 492 12.32 21.12 26.51
C GLY A 492 12.79 22.44 25.94
N VAL A 493 12.21 22.86 24.80
CA VAL A 493 12.56 24.12 24.16
C VAL A 493 11.29 24.87 23.78
N ALA A 494 11.23 26.14 24.12
CA ALA A 494 10.25 27.11 23.62
C ALA A 494 11.02 28.16 22.79
N ALA A 495 10.68 28.26 21.51
CA ALA A 495 11.40 29.09 20.57
C ALA A 495 10.46 29.94 19.72
N THR A 496 10.79 31.23 19.59
CA THR A 496 10.20 32.17 18.62
C THR A 496 11.36 32.83 17.85
N PRO A 497 11.11 33.63 16.81
CA PRO A 497 12.17 34.41 16.18
C PRO A 497 12.98 35.28 17.18
N GLU A 498 12.30 35.84 18.19
CA GLU A 498 12.87 36.78 19.15
C GLU A 498 13.39 36.14 20.45
N SER A 499 12.85 34.96 20.81
CA SER A 499 13.14 34.33 22.10
C SER A 499 13.51 32.86 21.97
N LEU A 500 14.34 32.39 22.87
CA LEU A 500 14.73 30.97 22.99
C LEU A 500 14.89 30.63 24.47
N GLN A 501 14.03 29.73 24.94
CA GLN A 501 14.06 29.23 26.30
C GLN A 501 14.29 27.73 26.32
N PHE A 502 15.25 27.26 27.11
CA PHE A 502 15.44 25.85 27.40
C PHE A 502 14.81 25.54 28.74
N VAL A 503 13.91 24.58 28.79
CA VAL A 503 13.15 24.14 29.99
C VAL A 503 13.82 22.87 30.51
N ALA A 504 14.50 22.97 31.62
CA ALA A 504 15.16 21.82 32.23
C ALA A 504 14.14 20.86 32.91
N PRO A 505 14.50 19.57 33.06
CA PRO A 505 13.70 18.62 33.84
C PRO A 505 13.49 19.16 35.27
N GLY A 506 12.24 19.07 35.75
CA GLY A 506 11.89 19.61 37.09
C GLY A 506 11.72 21.14 37.15
N GLU A 507 11.96 21.87 36.09
CA GLU A 507 11.75 23.31 35.99
C GLU A 507 10.28 23.64 35.71
N ALA A 508 9.72 24.58 36.46
CA ALA A 508 8.37 25.09 36.19
C ALA A 508 8.36 26.04 34.99
N HIS A 509 7.31 25.96 34.18
CA HIS A 509 7.10 26.84 33.03
C HIS A 509 5.67 27.36 33.00
N ALA A 510 5.46 28.62 32.61
CA ALA A 510 4.18 29.30 32.69
C ALA A 510 3.05 28.56 31.90
N LEU A 511 3.40 27.94 30.77
CA LEU A 511 2.45 27.19 29.91
C LEU A 511 2.40 25.70 30.23
N LEU A 512 3.41 25.14 30.90
CA LEU A 512 3.52 23.68 31.13
C LEU A 512 3.22 23.30 32.59
N GLY A 513 3.12 24.26 33.48
CA GLY A 513 2.91 24.08 34.93
C GLY A 513 4.20 23.71 35.69
N ASP A 514 4.04 23.11 36.85
CA ASP A 514 5.17 22.69 37.72
C ASP A 514 6.04 21.65 37.03
N GLY A 515 7.34 21.73 37.19
CA GLY A 515 8.26 20.74 36.63
C GLY A 515 8.08 19.35 37.25
N ILE A 516 8.31 18.31 36.45
CA ILE A 516 8.38 16.93 36.94
C ILE A 516 9.85 16.50 36.93
N PRO A 517 10.41 16.09 38.08
CA PRO A 517 11.81 15.63 38.13
C PRO A 517 12.08 14.51 37.13
N ASP A 518 13.25 14.53 36.49
CA ASP A 518 13.66 13.51 35.51
C ASP A 518 12.65 13.35 34.34
N ALA A 519 11.89 14.40 34.02
CA ALA A 519 10.93 14.42 32.93
C ALA A 519 10.88 15.79 32.25
N VAL A 520 10.70 15.78 30.94
CA VAL A 520 10.35 16.92 30.11
C VAL A 520 9.00 16.63 29.46
N VAL A 521 8.07 17.58 29.52
CA VAL A 521 6.71 17.41 28.98
C VAL A 521 6.33 18.65 28.16
N MET A 522 6.06 18.46 26.89
CA MET A 522 5.69 19.51 25.95
C MET A 522 4.37 19.16 25.26
N SER A 523 3.32 19.88 25.59
CA SER A 523 1.98 19.72 25.02
C SER A 523 1.13 20.95 25.39
N ALA A 524 -0.17 20.95 25.06
CA ALA A 524 -1.07 22.05 25.37
C ALA A 524 -2.47 21.57 25.76
N GLY A 525 -3.16 22.39 26.62
CA GLY A 525 -4.55 22.16 27.00
C GLY A 525 -4.79 20.80 27.64
N SER A 526 -5.96 20.23 27.40
CA SER A 526 -6.35 18.94 28.01
C SER A 526 -5.41 17.76 27.68
N ARG A 527 -4.67 17.83 26.59
CA ARG A 527 -3.65 16.82 26.24
C ARG A 527 -2.45 16.89 27.18
N LEU A 528 -2.02 18.11 27.53
CA LEU A 528 -0.98 18.35 28.52
C LEU A 528 -1.42 17.81 29.90
N ASP A 529 -2.65 18.15 30.32
CA ASP A 529 -3.19 17.69 31.63
C ASP A 529 -3.22 16.16 31.71
N GLU A 530 -3.69 15.49 30.65
CA GLU A 530 -3.76 14.03 30.63
C GLU A 530 -2.36 13.40 30.57
N LEU A 531 -1.43 13.95 29.79
CA LEU A 531 -0.07 13.45 29.70
C LEU A 531 0.65 13.57 31.06
N ARG A 532 0.55 14.72 31.72
CA ARG A 532 1.08 14.95 33.08
C ARG A 532 0.49 13.99 34.08
N LYS A 533 -0.84 13.80 34.08
CA LYS A 533 -1.53 12.85 34.95
C LYS A 533 -0.99 11.44 34.78
N ARG A 534 -0.83 10.98 33.53
CA ARG A 534 -0.27 9.63 33.24
C ARG A 534 1.18 9.50 33.71
N ILE A 535 1.99 10.53 33.50
CA ILE A 535 3.39 10.53 33.95
C ILE A 535 3.47 10.46 35.46
N HIS A 536 2.68 11.24 36.20
CA HIS A 536 2.63 11.16 37.64
C HIS A 536 2.17 9.77 38.14
N ALA A 537 1.16 9.18 37.49
CA ALA A 537 0.64 7.88 37.87
C ALA A 537 1.64 6.72 37.66
N GLY A 538 2.49 6.82 36.65
CA GLY A 538 3.50 5.80 36.31
C GLY A 538 4.92 6.15 36.72
N TYR A 539 5.12 7.24 37.46
CA TYR A 539 6.47 7.69 37.82
C TYR A 539 7.29 6.60 38.52
N GLY A 540 8.49 6.35 38.04
CA GLY A 540 9.40 5.30 38.54
C GLY A 540 9.20 3.90 37.92
N THR A 541 8.18 3.71 37.08
CA THR A 541 7.86 2.39 36.52
C THR A 541 7.83 2.37 34.99
N PHE A 542 8.27 3.45 34.35
CA PHE A 542 8.22 3.50 32.90
C PHE A 542 9.27 2.59 32.25
N ASN A 543 8.82 1.75 31.37
CA ASN A 543 9.58 0.99 30.39
C ASN A 543 9.08 1.32 28.98
N ALA A 544 9.63 0.68 27.94
CA ALA A 544 9.25 1.00 26.56
C ALA A 544 7.74 0.85 26.29
N ASP A 545 7.09 -0.16 26.87
CA ASP A 545 5.66 -0.41 26.63
C ASP A 545 4.78 0.61 27.34
N SER A 546 5.05 0.89 28.60
CA SER A 546 4.31 1.91 29.34
C SER A 546 4.57 3.33 28.82
N ALA A 547 5.78 3.64 28.32
CA ALA A 547 6.08 4.90 27.66
C ALA A 547 5.33 5.06 26.33
N LYS A 548 5.19 4.00 25.51
CA LYS A 548 4.34 4.01 24.31
C LYS A 548 2.87 4.32 24.67
N SER A 549 2.37 3.80 25.78
CA SER A 549 0.98 4.03 26.20
C SER A 549 0.67 5.48 26.53
N LEU A 550 1.66 6.30 26.90
CA LEU A 550 1.51 7.75 27.12
C LEU A 550 1.03 8.48 25.84
N MET A 551 1.41 7.97 24.66
CA MET A 551 1.05 8.53 23.36
C MET A 551 -0.31 8.04 22.84
N SER A 552 -1.05 7.27 23.64
CA SER A 552 -2.41 6.85 23.29
C SER A 552 -3.40 8.02 23.43
N ARG A 553 -4.57 7.89 22.83
CA ARG A 553 -5.64 8.88 22.98
C ARG A 553 -6.07 9.04 24.46
N PRO A 554 -6.44 10.23 24.92
CA PRO A 554 -6.63 11.48 24.15
C PRO A 554 -5.37 12.35 24.02
N VAL A 555 -4.18 11.93 24.47
CA VAL A 555 -2.93 12.66 24.24
C VAL A 555 -2.69 12.82 22.74
N ALA A 556 -2.76 11.72 21.97
CA ALA A 556 -2.85 11.79 20.52
C ALA A 556 -4.26 12.14 20.06
N MET A 557 -4.40 12.95 19.02
CA MET A 557 -5.67 13.35 18.42
C MET A 557 -6.23 12.25 17.52
N SER A 558 -7.49 12.38 17.07
CA SER A 558 -8.08 11.51 16.04
C SER A 558 -7.40 11.65 14.67
N SER A 559 -6.69 12.74 14.44
CA SER A 559 -5.90 13.05 13.23
C SER A 559 -4.42 12.70 13.38
N ASN A 560 -4.04 11.92 14.39
CA ASN A 560 -2.65 11.54 14.66
C ASN A 560 -2.03 10.75 13.51
N LEU A 561 -0.98 11.31 12.89
CA LEU A 561 -0.31 10.78 11.71
C LEU A 561 0.77 9.76 12.05
N HIS A 562 1.66 10.09 13.00
CA HIS A 562 2.61 9.11 13.51
C HIS A 562 2.92 9.33 14.99
N ASN A 563 3.29 8.24 15.66
CA ASN A 563 3.91 8.24 16.96
C ASN A 563 5.28 7.61 16.89
N VAL A 564 6.24 8.18 17.61
CA VAL A 564 7.58 7.61 17.74
C VAL A 564 7.98 7.60 19.21
N LEU A 565 8.43 6.46 19.69
CA LEU A 565 9.19 6.37 20.94
C LEU A 565 10.63 6.05 20.59
N PHE A 566 11.52 7.00 20.83
CA PHE A 566 12.97 6.81 20.76
C PHE A 566 13.47 6.22 22.08
N VAL A 567 14.39 5.27 21.98
CA VAL A 567 15.23 4.77 23.07
C VAL A 567 16.67 5.08 22.67
N PRO A 568 17.13 6.34 22.85
CA PRO A 568 18.37 6.82 22.25
C PRO A 568 19.60 6.04 22.68
N GLU A 569 19.67 5.64 23.96
CA GLU A 569 20.78 4.81 24.49
C GLU A 569 21.01 3.53 23.67
N ASP A 570 19.92 2.89 23.22
CA ASP A 570 19.95 1.64 22.47
C ASP A 570 20.00 1.84 20.95
N GLY A 571 19.81 3.08 20.46
CA GLY A 571 19.65 3.34 19.03
C GLY A 571 18.34 2.80 18.45
N VAL A 572 17.29 2.61 19.27
CA VAL A 572 16.03 1.97 18.90
C VAL A 572 14.91 3.00 18.73
N LEU A 573 14.08 2.79 17.71
CA LEU A 573 12.84 3.53 17.46
C LEU A 573 11.66 2.56 17.46
N PHE A 574 10.57 2.92 18.15
CA PHE A 574 9.27 2.27 18.01
C PHE A 574 8.35 3.24 17.27
N ILE A 575 7.85 2.85 16.11
CA ILE A 575 7.13 3.73 15.18
C ILE A 575 5.74 3.16 14.91
N ALA A 576 4.71 4.00 15.04
CA ALA A 576 3.37 3.72 14.56
C ALA A 576 2.94 4.80 13.56
N ASN A 577 2.45 4.40 12.40
CA ASN A 577 1.88 5.29 11.39
C ASN A 577 0.38 5.06 11.25
N ALA A 578 -0.36 6.14 10.98
CA ALA A 578 -1.78 6.07 10.67
C ALA A 578 -2.04 5.28 9.37
N ASP A 579 -3.23 4.72 9.27
CA ASP A 579 -3.81 4.26 8.01
C ASP A 579 -5.10 5.04 7.70
N HIS A 580 -5.81 4.66 6.65
CA HIS A 580 -7.07 5.32 6.28
C HIS A 580 -8.22 5.08 7.27
N LYS A 581 -8.05 4.20 8.26
CA LYS A 581 -9.10 3.80 9.22
C LYS A 581 -8.77 4.18 10.64
N HIS A 582 -7.48 4.19 10.98
CA HIS A 582 -7.01 4.31 12.34
C HIS A 582 -5.92 5.38 12.44
N PRO A 583 -5.98 6.28 13.44
CA PRO A 583 -4.85 7.13 13.77
C PRO A 583 -3.67 6.28 14.24
N ALA A 584 -2.47 6.84 14.18
CA ALA A 584 -1.25 6.13 14.58
C ALA A 584 -1.30 5.57 16.01
N ALA A 585 -1.92 6.29 16.93
CA ALA A 585 -2.09 5.86 18.33
C ALA A 585 -2.92 4.58 18.51
N GLU A 586 -3.66 4.14 17.51
CA GLU A 586 -4.44 2.90 17.48
C GLU A 586 -3.78 1.79 16.66
N ARG A 587 -2.53 2.03 16.19
CA ARG A 587 -1.76 1.09 15.37
C ARG A 587 -0.66 0.42 16.18
N PRO A 588 -0.25 -0.81 15.82
CA PRO A 588 0.89 -1.44 16.47
C PRO A 588 2.17 -0.65 16.19
N TYR A 589 3.05 -0.61 17.18
CA TYR A 589 4.39 -0.05 17.03
C TYR A 589 5.34 -1.07 16.43
N VAL A 590 6.10 -0.65 15.44
CA VAL A 590 7.17 -1.45 14.82
C VAL A 590 8.50 -0.98 15.39
N LYS A 591 9.31 -1.93 15.84
CA LYS A 591 10.67 -1.69 16.34
C LYS A 591 11.66 -1.62 15.17
N LEU A 592 12.43 -0.54 15.11
CA LEU A 592 13.57 -0.41 14.22
C LEU A 592 14.84 -0.18 15.03
N ASP A 593 15.92 -0.83 14.66
CA ASP A 593 17.26 -0.60 15.21
C ASP A 593 18.09 0.19 14.19
N LEU A 594 18.47 1.41 14.56
CA LEU A 594 19.18 2.31 13.65
C LEU A 594 20.57 1.75 13.29
N GLN A 595 21.30 1.22 14.27
CA GLN A 595 22.64 0.69 14.03
C GLN A 595 22.61 -0.53 13.12
N ASP A 596 21.64 -1.41 13.30
CA ASP A 596 21.47 -2.59 12.44
C ASP A 596 21.06 -2.21 11.02
N LEU A 597 20.21 -1.19 10.86
CA LEU A 597 19.83 -0.68 9.54
C LEU A 597 21.02 0.01 8.85
N LEU A 598 21.86 0.75 9.59
CA LEU A 598 23.06 1.39 9.07
C LEU A 598 24.10 0.37 8.59
N LYS A 599 24.29 -0.76 9.30
CA LYS A 599 25.14 -1.88 8.85
C LYS A 599 24.66 -2.50 7.54
N GLN A 600 23.37 -2.41 7.27
CA GLN A 600 22.71 -2.96 6.09
C GLN A 600 22.56 -1.94 4.94
N MET A 601 23.15 -0.75 5.08
CA MET A 601 23.13 0.25 4.01
C MET A 601 23.62 -0.35 2.70
N PRO A 602 22.96 -0.06 1.57
CA PRO A 602 23.42 -0.54 0.29
C PRO A 602 24.85 -0.09 0.07
N GLY A 603 25.78 -1.05 -0.06
CA GLY A 603 27.15 -0.77 -0.50
C GLY A 603 27.11 -0.02 -1.83
N GLN A 604 28.18 0.69 -2.19
CA GLN A 604 28.36 1.02 -3.60
C GLN A 604 28.13 -0.29 -4.35
N ILE A 605 27.18 -0.29 -5.27
CA ILE A 605 27.08 -1.37 -6.25
C ILE A 605 28.36 -1.23 -7.05
N GLY A 606 29.45 -1.86 -6.55
CA GLY A 606 30.60 -2.13 -7.39
C GLY A 606 30.01 -2.70 -8.65
N THR A 607 30.41 -2.20 -9.81
CA THR A 607 30.01 -2.74 -11.09
C THR A 607 30.15 -4.24 -10.97
N ALA A 608 29.02 -4.91 -10.60
CA ALA A 608 28.99 -6.35 -10.57
C ALA A 608 29.37 -6.74 -11.99
N ASP A 609 30.43 -7.52 -12.13
CA ASP A 609 30.84 -8.07 -13.41
C ASP A 609 29.57 -8.49 -14.12
N LYS A 610 29.30 -7.91 -15.30
CA LYS A 610 28.10 -8.23 -16.07
C LYS A 610 28.08 -9.73 -16.28
N VAL A 611 27.30 -10.45 -15.47
CA VAL A 611 27.14 -11.90 -15.66
C VAL A 611 26.38 -12.07 -16.96
N VAL A 612 27.10 -12.36 -18.02
CA VAL A 612 26.51 -12.65 -19.33
C VAL A 612 25.96 -14.07 -19.27
N LEU A 613 24.64 -14.18 -19.13
CA LEU A 613 23.93 -15.45 -19.21
C LEU A 613 23.90 -15.95 -20.65
N SER A 614 24.12 -17.26 -20.82
CA SER A 614 24.02 -17.95 -22.10
C SER A 614 23.19 -19.22 -21.95
N ALA A 615 22.72 -19.77 -23.07
CA ALA A 615 21.97 -21.03 -23.11
C ALA A 615 22.74 -22.26 -22.62
N ASN A 616 24.02 -22.12 -22.31
CA ASN A 616 24.87 -23.19 -21.77
C ASN A 616 25.42 -22.86 -20.37
N SER A 617 24.98 -21.80 -19.74
CA SER A 617 25.39 -21.44 -18.37
C SER A 617 25.00 -22.55 -17.40
N LYS A 618 25.98 -22.98 -16.57
CA LYS A 618 25.80 -24.03 -15.55
C LYS A 618 26.15 -23.49 -14.18
N PHE A 619 25.40 -23.94 -13.18
CA PHE A 619 25.55 -23.56 -11.78
C PHE A 619 25.50 -24.83 -10.93
N GLU A 620 26.21 -24.86 -9.83
CA GLU A 620 26.19 -25.97 -8.86
C GLU A 620 25.32 -25.55 -7.67
N ALA A 621 24.31 -26.36 -7.39
CA ALA A 621 23.39 -26.20 -6.25
C ALA A 621 23.64 -27.33 -5.23
N VAL A 622 23.23 -27.08 -4.01
CA VAL A 622 23.27 -28.06 -2.93
C VAL A 622 21.87 -28.12 -2.31
N ASP A 623 21.30 -29.32 -2.18
CA ASP A 623 20.04 -29.51 -1.48
C ASP A 623 20.16 -29.02 -0.04
N SER A 624 19.26 -28.15 0.38
CA SER A 624 19.14 -27.61 1.74
C SER A 624 17.96 -28.21 2.51
N LEU A 625 17.38 -29.33 2.07
CA LEU A 625 16.25 -29.96 2.74
C LEU A 625 16.64 -30.41 4.15
N ASP A 626 15.91 -29.91 5.15
CA ASP A 626 16.01 -30.32 6.54
C ASP A 626 14.61 -30.61 7.11
N ILE A 627 14.19 -31.87 7.08
CA ILE A 627 12.89 -32.28 7.59
C ILE A 627 12.82 -32.19 9.13
N GLY A 628 13.96 -32.20 9.82
CA GLY A 628 14.00 -32.21 11.28
C GLY A 628 13.38 -33.44 11.91
N LEU A 629 13.10 -33.38 13.22
CA LEU A 629 12.44 -34.46 13.96
C LEU A 629 10.93 -34.36 13.82
N GLU A 630 10.28 -35.51 13.61
CA GLU A 630 8.82 -35.65 13.62
C GLU A 630 8.41 -36.75 14.62
N THR A 631 7.40 -36.48 15.43
CA THR A 631 6.91 -37.43 16.45
C THR A 631 5.66 -38.17 16.01
N SER A 632 4.80 -37.53 15.22
CA SER A 632 3.57 -38.12 14.71
C SER A 632 3.85 -39.29 13.74
N ALA A 633 3.32 -40.46 14.05
CA ALA A 633 3.47 -41.63 13.20
C ALA A 633 2.81 -41.44 11.83
N ASP A 634 1.69 -40.72 11.80
CA ASP A 634 0.94 -40.38 10.59
C ASP A 634 1.71 -39.42 9.68
N ALA A 635 2.30 -38.38 10.26
CA ALA A 635 3.16 -37.45 9.55
C ALA A 635 4.43 -38.14 9.00
N LYS A 636 5.04 -39.04 9.79
CA LYS A 636 6.20 -39.82 9.35
C LYS A 636 5.92 -40.63 8.08
N LEU A 637 4.75 -41.29 8.01
CA LEU A 637 4.36 -42.05 6.81
C LEU A 637 4.29 -41.16 5.57
N CYS A 638 3.76 -39.95 5.69
CA CYS A 638 3.73 -38.99 4.60
C CYS A 638 5.14 -38.51 4.23
N LEU A 639 5.95 -38.11 5.21
CA LEU A 639 7.30 -37.61 5.02
C LEU A 639 8.25 -38.68 4.43
N ASP A 640 8.11 -39.95 4.82
CA ASP A 640 8.88 -41.07 4.27
C ASP A 640 8.65 -41.25 2.76
N GLY A 641 7.44 -40.97 2.29
CA GLY A 641 7.10 -40.96 0.86
C GLY A 641 7.68 -39.74 0.12
N LEU A 642 8.07 -38.66 0.80
CA LEU A 642 8.44 -37.39 0.20
C LEU A 642 9.94 -37.06 0.34
N LYS A 643 10.63 -37.58 1.35
CA LYS A 643 12.06 -37.28 1.61
C LYS A 643 13.00 -37.88 0.57
N TRP A 644 14.19 -37.28 0.42
CA TRP A 644 15.31 -37.76 -0.33
C TRP A 644 16.61 -37.44 0.43
N LEU A 645 17.71 -38.01 -0.04
CA LEU A 645 19.05 -37.71 0.51
C LEU A 645 19.57 -36.42 -0.15
N PRO A 646 19.81 -35.36 0.64
CA PRO A 646 20.38 -34.12 0.12
C PRO A 646 21.76 -34.35 -0.53
N GLY A 647 22.00 -33.65 -1.64
CA GLY A 647 23.26 -33.77 -2.37
C GLY A 647 23.51 -32.55 -3.26
N LYS A 648 24.67 -32.59 -3.94
CA LYS A 648 25.00 -31.60 -4.97
C LYS A 648 24.29 -31.95 -6.27
N PHE A 649 23.84 -30.93 -7.01
CA PHE A 649 23.24 -31.14 -8.32
C PHE A 649 23.54 -29.95 -9.24
N SER A 650 23.57 -30.20 -10.54
CA SER A 650 23.83 -29.15 -11.53
C SER A 650 22.51 -28.50 -11.96
N VAL A 651 22.55 -27.18 -12.11
CA VAL A 651 21.47 -26.36 -12.68
C VAL A 651 21.99 -25.74 -13.97
N HIS A 652 21.23 -25.83 -15.05
CA HIS A 652 21.67 -25.25 -16.32
C HIS A 652 20.57 -24.48 -17.01
N LEU A 653 20.97 -23.48 -17.80
CA LEU A 653 20.07 -22.64 -18.59
C LEU A 653 19.93 -23.18 -20.01
N GLN A 654 18.74 -23.11 -20.53
CA GLN A 654 18.42 -23.32 -21.93
C GLN A 654 17.63 -22.13 -22.48
N SER A 655 17.63 -21.95 -23.79
CA SER A 655 16.78 -20.95 -24.44
C SER A 655 15.31 -21.27 -24.17
N ALA A 656 14.56 -20.26 -23.74
CA ALA A 656 13.12 -20.40 -23.55
C ALA A 656 12.40 -20.53 -24.89
N GLN A 657 11.26 -21.22 -24.89
CA GLN A 657 10.31 -21.19 -25.99
C GLN A 657 9.68 -19.79 -26.08
N LYS A 658 9.22 -19.41 -27.25
CA LYS A 658 8.54 -18.12 -27.45
C LYS A 658 7.41 -17.93 -26.44
N ASP A 659 7.37 -16.78 -25.79
CA ASP A 659 6.38 -16.39 -24.76
C ASP A 659 6.41 -17.19 -23.43
N CYS A 660 7.41 -18.08 -23.23
CA CYS A 660 7.56 -18.94 -22.06
C CYS A 660 8.74 -18.50 -21.17
N GLY A 661 8.88 -17.21 -20.90
CA GLY A 661 9.97 -16.66 -20.07
C GLY A 661 11.16 -16.16 -20.90
N ASP A 662 12.19 -15.72 -20.19
CA ASP A 662 13.46 -15.28 -20.77
C ASP A 662 14.44 -16.47 -20.91
N TRP A 663 14.39 -17.41 -19.96
CA TRP A 663 15.19 -18.62 -19.90
C TRP A 663 14.39 -19.83 -19.45
N LEU A 664 14.84 -21.03 -19.83
CA LEU A 664 14.39 -22.30 -19.26
C LEU A 664 15.49 -22.81 -18.31
N VAL A 665 15.18 -22.90 -17.02
CA VAL A 665 16.08 -23.46 -16.00
C VAL A 665 15.82 -24.94 -15.84
N ARG A 666 16.88 -25.77 -15.91
CA ARG A 666 16.79 -27.22 -15.84
C ARG A 666 17.67 -27.79 -14.73
N PHE A 667 17.17 -28.80 -14.03
CA PHE A 667 17.90 -29.53 -13.01
C PHE A 667 17.29 -30.93 -12.79
N PRO A 668 18.06 -31.92 -12.27
CA PRO A 668 17.57 -33.28 -12.06
C PRO A 668 16.52 -33.31 -10.92
N SER A 669 15.46 -34.07 -11.10
CA SER A 669 14.48 -34.36 -10.05
C SER A 669 15.12 -35.06 -8.86
N SER A 670 14.72 -34.73 -7.65
CA SER A 670 15.14 -35.41 -6.42
C SER A 670 14.47 -36.79 -6.24
N LYS A 671 13.34 -36.99 -6.94
CA LYS A 671 12.58 -38.27 -6.95
C LYS A 671 12.33 -38.73 -8.39
N PRO A 672 13.32 -39.31 -9.07
CA PRO A 672 13.19 -39.67 -10.46
C PRO A 672 12.16 -40.79 -10.69
N SER A 673 11.35 -40.63 -11.74
CA SER A 673 10.32 -41.59 -12.15
C SER A 673 10.86 -42.72 -13.05
N GLY A 674 12.11 -42.61 -13.51
CA GLY A 674 12.71 -43.45 -14.51
C GLY A 674 12.48 -43.00 -15.96
N ASN A 675 11.75 -41.91 -16.16
CA ASN A 675 11.54 -41.28 -17.47
C ASN A 675 12.48 -40.07 -17.61
N ALA A 676 13.50 -40.17 -18.40
CA ALA A 676 14.59 -39.19 -18.52
C ALA A 676 14.06 -37.76 -18.84
N LEU A 677 13.04 -37.60 -19.67
CA LEU A 677 12.47 -36.29 -19.96
C LEU A 677 11.70 -35.70 -18.76
N ASN A 678 10.95 -36.57 -18.07
CA ASN A 678 10.19 -36.15 -16.91
C ASN A 678 11.08 -35.87 -15.70
N ASP A 679 12.20 -36.60 -15.58
CA ASP A 679 13.09 -36.56 -14.43
C ASP A 679 14.04 -35.34 -14.49
N GLU A 680 14.02 -34.61 -15.58
CA GLU A 680 14.69 -33.33 -15.70
C GLU A 680 13.68 -32.17 -15.51
N VAL A 681 13.67 -31.58 -14.32
CA VAL A 681 12.77 -30.48 -13.94
C VAL A 681 12.99 -29.29 -14.86
N ALA A 682 11.92 -28.58 -15.17
CA ALA A 682 11.96 -27.41 -16.02
C ALA A 682 11.21 -26.25 -15.36
N MET A 683 11.82 -25.06 -15.34
CA MET A 683 11.20 -23.83 -14.88
C MET A 683 11.36 -22.72 -15.92
N GLU A 684 10.28 -22.06 -16.26
CA GLU A 684 10.27 -20.87 -17.10
C GLU A 684 10.67 -19.66 -16.25
N TRP A 685 11.85 -19.09 -16.49
CA TRP A 685 12.32 -17.93 -15.74
C TRP A 685 11.93 -16.62 -16.43
N TYR A 686 11.11 -15.81 -15.76
CA TYR A 686 10.71 -14.46 -16.16
C TYR A 686 11.52 -13.45 -15.35
N GLN A 687 12.51 -12.83 -15.98
CA GLN A 687 13.44 -11.92 -15.34
C GLN A 687 12.83 -10.53 -15.09
N VAL A 688 13.11 -9.97 -13.92
CA VAL A 688 12.90 -8.53 -13.67
C VAL A 688 14.00 -7.76 -14.39
N LYS A 689 13.61 -6.79 -15.20
CA LYS A 689 14.53 -5.98 -16.01
C LYS A 689 14.27 -4.50 -15.78
N ASP A 690 15.33 -3.70 -15.90
CA ASP A 690 15.23 -2.25 -15.90
C ASP A 690 14.69 -1.71 -17.24
N LYS A 691 14.61 -0.38 -17.37
CA LYS A 691 14.13 0.28 -18.60
C LYS A 691 15.04 0.02 -19.81
N SER A 692 16.30 -0.34 -19.60
CA SER A 692 17.25 -0.69 -20.66
C SER A 692 17.18 -2.17 -21.08
N GLY A 693 16.30 -2.96 -20.42
CA GLY A 693 16.14 -4.38 -20.67
C GLY A 693 17.17 -5.27 -19.95
N GLN A 694 18.00 -4.71 -19.06
CA GLN A 694 18.99 -5.46 -18.29
C GLN A 694 18.35 -6.07 -17.03
N PRO A 695 18.68 -7.33 -16.68
CA PRO A 695 18.26 -7.94 -15.43
C PRO A 695 18.75 -7.15 -14.22
N ILE A 696 17.92 -7.03 -13.19
CA ILE A 696 18.25 -6.36 -11.93
C ILE A 696 18.05 -7.29 -10.74
N ALA A 697 18.78 -7.06 -9.65
CA ALA A 697 18.62 -7.84 -8.42
C ALA A 697 17.21 -7.62 -7.83
N ALA A 698 16.51 -8.73 -7.51
CA ALA A 698 15.15 -8.70 -6.97
C ALA A 698 14.81 -10.00 -6.21
N PRO A 699 13.76 -9.99 -5.34
CA PRO A 699 13.19 -11.22 -4.79
C PRO A 699 12.76 -12.20 -5.87
N ALA A 700 12.60 -13.47 -5.52
CA ALA A 700 12.16 -14.50 -6.44
C ALA A 700 10.96 -15.30 -5.91
N ALA A 701 10.21 -15.89 -6.84
CA ALA A 701 9.13 -16.81 -6.53
C ALA A 701 9.15 -18.02 -7.48
N VAL A 702 9.05 -19.21 -6.90
CA VAL A 702 8.74 -20.45 -7.63
C VAL A 702 7.21 -20.51 -7.75
N ILE A 703 6.72 -20.64 -8.97
CA ILE A 703 5.29 -20.69 -9.28
C ILE A 703 4.91 -22.10 -9.74
N VAL A 704 4.01 -22.76 -9.03
CA VAL A 704 3.51 -24.10 -9.37
C VAL A 704 2.12 -23.97 -9.99
N HIS A 705 2.02 -24.38 -11.25
CA HIS A 705 0.82 -24.16 -12.06
C HIS A 705 -0.35 -25.09 -11.73
N GLU A 706 -1.53 -24.75 -12.25
CA GLU A 706 -2.79 -25.51 -12.19
C GLU A 706 -2.76 -26.79 -13.05
N SER A 707 -3.81 -27.61 -12.97
CA SER A 707 -3.95 -28.87 -13.73
C SER A 707 -4.09 -28.69 -15.24
N GLY A 708 -4.32 -27.48 -15.74
CA GLY A 708 -4.48 -27.21 -17.17
C GLY A 708 -3.22 -27.50 -17.99
N SER A 709 -3.34 -28.24 -19.08
CA SER A 709 -2.20 -28.62 -19.94
C SER A 709 -1.45 -27.41 -20.53
N GLY A 710 -2.11 -26.26 -20.65
CA GLY A 710 -1.53 -24.99 -21.11
C GLY A 710 -0.77 -24.23 -20.03
N MET A 711 -0.89 -24.62 -18.76
CA MET A 711 -0.26 -23.93 -17.62
C MET A 711 -0.54 -22.41 -17.64
N THR A 712 -1.75 -22.04 -18.06
CA THR A 712 -2.11 -20.65 -18.41
C THR A 712 -2.11 -19.75 -17.20
N ILE A 713 -2.70 -20.20 -16.08
CA ILE A 713 -2.80 -19.41 -14.85
C ILE A 713 -1.43 -19.25 -14.21
N GLY A 714 -0.63 -20.32 -14.16
CA GLY A 714 0.75 -20.24 -13.67
C GLY A 714 1.59 -19.19 -14.43
N ARG A 715 1.49 -19.16 -15.76
CA ARG A 715 2.16 -18.17 -16.61
C ARG A 715 1.61 -16.74 -16.41
N VAL A 716 0.30 -16.58 -16.23
CA VAL A 716 -0.32 -15.27 -15.95
C VAL A 716 0.18 -14.73 -14.61
N ILE A 717 0.20 -15.56 -13.57
CA ILE A 717 0.72 -15.18 -12.25
C ILE A 717 2.22 -14.83 -12.34
N ALA A 718 3.01 -15.66 -13.02
CA ALA A 718 4.43 -15.41 -13.21
C ALA A 718 4.71 -14.05 -13.89
N LYS A 719 4.00 -13.76 -14.99
CA LYS A 719 4.12 -12.47 -15.69
C LYS A 719 3.63 -11.29 -14.83
N ALA A 720 2.57 -11.47 -14.06
CA ALA A 720 2.03 -10.43 -13.19
C ALA A 720 2.99 -10.10 -12.02
N LEU A 721 3.57 -11.11 -11.38
CA LEU A 721 4.55 -10.90 -10.30
C LEU A 721 5.88 -10.33 -10.83
N ARG A 722 6.33 -10.75 -12.02
CA ARG A 722 7.47 -10.12 -12.69
C ARG A 722 7.24 -8.62 -12.89
N ALA A 723 6.06 -8.22 -13.37
CA ALA A 723 5.70 -6.81 -13.56
C ALA A 723 5.71 -6.01 -12.25
N LYS A 724 5.66 -6.70 -11.10
CA LYS A 724 5.71 -6.12 -9.75
C LYS A 724 7.10 -6.20 -9.10
N GLY A 725 8.13 -6.57 -9.87
CA GLY A 725 9.51 -6.57 -9.43
C GLY A 725 9.97 -7.85 -8.73
N ILE A 726 9.35 -9.00 -9.01
CA ILE A 726 9.74 -10.31 -8.49
C ILE A 726 10.17 -11.20 -9.65
N HIS A 727 11.38 -11.75 -9.62
CA HIS A 727 11.77 -12.81 -10.54
C HIS A 727 10.85 -14.02 -10.35
N THR A 728 10.32 -14.58 -11.42
CA THR A 728 9.44 -15.75 -11.29
C THR A 728 9.97 -16.93 -12.07
N PHE A 729 9.88 -18.10 -11.44
CA PHE A 729 10.29 -19.38 -11.97
C PHE A 729 9.06 -20.28 -12.02
N MET A 730 8.33 -20.28 -13.15
CA MET A 730 7.15 -21.11 -13.33
C MET A 730 7.57 -22.55 -13.59
N MET A 731 7.43 -23.38 -12.57
CA MET A 731 7.82 -24.78 -12.59
C MET A 731 6.79 -25.62 -13.33
N GLN A 732 7.24 -26.39 -14.31
CA GLN A 732 6.42 -27.37 -15.00
C GLN A 732 6.32 -28.65 -14.16
N LEU A 733 5.13 -29.01 -13.74
CA LEU A 733 4.88 -30.25 -12.99
C LEU A 733 5.27 -31.50 -13.80
N PRO A 734 5.46 -32.65 -13.15
CA PRO A 734 5.75 -33.91 -13.85
C PRO A 734 4.75 -34.22 -14.99
N TYR A 735 5.27 -34.52 -16.16
CA TYR A 735 4.52 -34.77 -17.40
C TYR A 735 3.79 -33.56 -18.00
N TYR A 736 4.20 -32.33 -17.66
CA TYR A 736 3.71 -31.09 -18.29
C TYR A 736 4.83 -30.45 -19.14
N GLY A 737 4.42 -29.60 -20.09
CA GLY A 737 5.31 -28.81 -20.90
C GLY A 737 6.41 -29.63 -21.57
N VAL A 738 7.68 -29.22 -21.38
CA VAL A 738 8.86 -29.92 -21.96
C VAL A 738 9.21 -31.23 -21.22
N ARG A 739 8.62 -31.48 -20.07
CA ARG A 739 8.73 -32.77 -19.34
C ARG A 739 7.80 -33.82 -19.90
N ARG A 740 6.92 -33.43 -20.85
CA ARG A 740 6.01 -34.31 -21.56
C ARG A 740 6.63 -34.70 -22.89
N GLY A 741 6.87 -35.99 -23.13
CA GLY A 741 7.41 -36.48 -24.39
C GLY A 741 6.49 -36.25 -25.60
N PRO A 742 7.02 -36.41 -26.83
CA PRO A 742 6.26 -36.22 -28.07
C PRO A 742 4.98 -37.09 -28.18
N GLY A 743 4.99 -38.26 -27.52
CA GLY A 743 3.83 -39.18 -27.46
C GLY A 743 2.71 -38.76 -26.53
N GLY A 744 2.81 -37.62 -25.89
CA GLY A 744 1.84 -37.13 -24.93
C GLY A 744 2.08 -37.66 -23.51
N ARG A 745 1.05 -37.55 -22.63
CA ARG A 745 1.08 -38.10 -21.28
C ARG A 745 0.94 -39.63 -21.34
N PRO A 746 1.84 -40.44 -20.74
CA PRO A 746 1.71 -41.88 -20.70
C PRO A 746 0.34 -42.26 -20.08
N LYS A 747 -0.25 -43.35 -20.58
CA LYS A 747 -1.56 -43.82 -20.06
C LYS A 747 -1.47 -44.45 -18.66
N ASP A 748 -0.29 -44.99 -18.32
CA ASP A 748 -0.04 -45.77 -17.09
C ASP A 748 0.77 -44.93 -16.05
N ILE A 749 0.44 -43.65 -15.88
CA ILE A 749 1.14 -42.80 -14.92
C ILE A 749 0.73 -43.18 -13.49
N ASN A 750 1.73 -43.43 -12.66
CA ASN A 750 1.53 -43.44 -11.22
C ASN A 750 1.27 -41.98 -10.74
N LEU A 751 -0.02 -41.64 -10.59
CA LEU A 751 -0.43 -40.27 -10.23
C LEU A 751 0.15 -39.82 -8.88
N VAL A 752 0.16 -40.69 -7.88
CA VAL A 752 0.73 -40.39 -6.56
C VAL A 752 2.23 -40.19 -6.65
N GLY A 753 2.95 -41.08 -7.39
CA GLY A 753 4.37 -40.92 -7.63
C GLY A 753 4.71 -39.62 -8.37
N ALA A 754 3.87 -39.20 -9.32
CA ALA A 754 4.03 -37.94 -10.02
C ALA A 754 3.83 -36.72 -9.08
N LEU A 755 2.86 -36.80 -8.15
CA LEU A 755 2.66 -35.74 -7.15
C LEU A 755 3.78 -35.71 -6.10
N GLN A 756 4.25 -36.87 -5.63
CA GLN A 756 5.42 -36.96 -4.78
C GLN A 756 6.67 -36.35 -5.44
N GLN A 757 6.87 -36.63 -6.71
CA GLN A 757 7.94 -36.02 -7.52
C GLN A 757 7.75 -34.51 -7.62
N GLY A 758 6.54 -34.03 -7.91
CA GLY A 758 6.23 -32.61 -8.01
C GLY A 758 6.48 -31.85 -6.71
N ILE A 759 6.14 -32.45 -5.56
CA ILE A 759 6.38 -31.86 -4.22
C ILE A 759 7.90 -31.76 -3.95
N ALA A 760 8.64 -32.84 -4.20
CA ALA A 760 10.08 -32.85 -4.02
C ALA A 760 10.81 -31.89 -4.98
N ASP A 761 10.35 -31.83 -6.25
CA ASP A 761 10.88 -30.90 -7.25
C ASP A 761 10.59 -29.44 -6.85
N ALA A 762 9.41 -29.13 -6.33
CA ALA A 762 9.05 -27.79 -5.83
C ALA A 762 9.95 -27.38 -4.65
N ARG A 763 10.30 -28.29 -3.75
CA ARG A 763 11.23 -27.97 -2.67
C ARG A 763 12.68 -27.79 -3.18
N ARG A 764 13.16 -28.67 -4.08
CA ARG A 764 14.50 -28.55 -4.69
C ARG A 764 14.64 -27.31 -5.57
N ALA A 765 13.55 -26.82 -6.16
CA ALA A 765 13.52 -25.63 -6.98
C ALA A 765 14.02 -24.37 -6.23
N LYS A 766 13.78 -24.26 -4.92
CA LYS A 766 14.33 -23.18 -4.09
C LYS A 766 15.86 -23.14 -4.15
N ASP A 767 16.49 -24.30 -4.03
CA ASP A 767 17.95 -24.41 -4.02
C ASP A 767 18.53 -24.15 -5.42
N ALA A 768 17.84 -24.60 -6.47
CA ALA A 768 18.19 -24.26 -7.86
C ALA A 768 18.10 -22.75 -8.11
N VAL A 769 17.02 -22.10 -7.67
CA VAL A 769 16.79 -20.64 -7.83
C VAL A 769 17.84 -19.84 -7.06
N SER A 770 18.28 -20.30 -5.90
CA SER A 770 19.29 -19.61 -5.09
C SER A 770 20.66 -19.47 -5.78
N THR A 771 20.96 -20.28 -6.82
CA THR A 771 22.20 -20.20 -7.60
C THR A 771 22.11 -19.22 -8.76
N MET A 772 20.91 -18.75 -9.10
CA MET A 772 20.73 -17.84 -10.23
C MET A 772 21.22 -16.43 -9.90
N PRO A 773 21.96 -15.78 -10.81
CA PRO A 773 22.37 -14.39 -10.60
C PRO A 773 21.16 -13.45 -10.54
N MET A 774 21.34 -12.32 -9.88
CA MET A 774 20.30 -11.29 -9.65
C MET A 774 19.15 -11.74 -8.75
N ILE A 775 19.24 -12.89 -8.08
CA ILE A 775 18.25 -13.34 -7.11
C ILE A 775 18.65 -12.92 -5.70
N ASP A 776 17.73 -12.25 -5.00
CA ASP A 776 17.83 -12.09 -3.55
C ASP A 776 17.53 -13.44 -2.87
N THR A 777 18.58 -14.15 -2.51
CA THR A 777 18.50 -15.51 -1.94
C THR A 777 17.81 -15.56 -0.58
N THR A 778 17.67 -14.43 0.09
CA THR A 778 16.94 -14.32 1.38
C THR A 778 15.43 -14.22 1.20
N ARG A 779 14.97 -13.92 -0.03
CA ARG A 779 13.57 -13.70 -0.36
C ARG A 779 13.13 -14.54 -1.56
N ILE A 780 13.23 -15.87 -1.42
CA ILE A 780 12.71 -16.84 -2.39
C ILE A 780 11.42 -17.42 -1.84
N SER A 781 10.30 -17.17 -2.51
CA SER A 781 8.95 -17.57 -2.10
C SER A 781 8.39 -18.71 -2.98
N LEU A 782 7.36 -19.39 -2.48
CA LEU A 782 6.67 -20.45 -3.21
C LEU A 782 5.19 -20.07 -3.37
N GLN A 783 4.65 -20.22 -4.58
CA GLN A 783 3.23 -20.04 -4.84
C GLN A 783 2.71 -21.19 -5.70
N GLY A 784 1.52 -21.70 -5.39
CA GLY A 784 0.88 -22.71 -6.23
C GLY A 784 -0.63 -22.53 -6.34
N THR A 785 -1.17 -22.91 -7.51
CA THR A 785 -2.58 -22.73 -7.85
C THR A 785 -3.24 -24.07 -8.09
N SER A 786 -4.40 -24.32 -7.46
CA SER A 786 -5.21 -25.53 -7.65
C SER A 786 -4.36 -26.81 -7.44
N LEU A 787 -4.10 -27.63 -8.45
CA LEU A 787 -3.17 -28.77 -8.37
C LEU A 787 -1.81 -28.35 -7.82
N GLY A 788 -1.24 -27.24 -8.32
CA GLY A 788 -0.01 -26.66 -7.80
C GLY A 788 -0.15 -26.15 -6.38
N GLY A 789 -1.35 -25.74 -5.96
CA GLY A 789 -1.68 -25.35 -4.61
C GLY A 789 -1.55 -26.52 -3.60
N PHE A 790 -2.02 -27.70 -3.97
CA PHE A 790 -1.82 -28.93 -3.15
C PHE A 790 -0.33 -29.30 -3.04
N VAL A 791 0.39 -29.24 -4.17
CA VAL A 791 1.86 -29.43 -4.17
C VAL A 791 2.52 -28.41 -3.23
N THR A 792 2.15 -27.17 -3.31
CA THR A 792 2.68 -26.07 -2.45
C THR A 792 2.33 -26.27 -0.98
N ALA A 793 1.09 -26.62 -0.66
CA ALA A 793 0.65 -26.87 0.72
C ALA A 793 1.44 -28.03 1.37
N THR A 794 1.67 -29.11 0.62
CA THR A 794 2.46 -30.26 1.09
C THR A 794 3.96 -29.89 1.17
N THR A 795 4.49 -29.15 0.21
CA THR A 795 5.88 -28.67 0.23
C THR A 795 6.17 -27.80 1.45
N ALA A 796 5.24 -26.95 1.86
CA ALA A 796 5.37 -26.09 3.05
C ALA A 796 5.53 -26.89 4.35
N GLY A 797 4.96 -28.08 4.43
CA GLY A 797 5.09 -28.99 5.59
C GLY A 797 6.37 -29.83 5.61
N LEU A 798 7.22 -29.80 4.57
CA LEU A 798 8.50 -30.53 4.56
C LEU A 798 9.51 -29.87 5.48
N ASP A 799 9.76 -28.58 5.26
CA ASP A 799 10.67 -27.75 6.04
C ASP A 799 10.29 -26.25 5.86
N HIS A 800 11.03 -25.36 6.50
CA HIS A 800 10.84 -23.91 6.38
C HIS A 800 11.80 -23.28 5.34
N GLY A 801 12.07 -23.99 4.24
CA GLY A 801 13.06 -23.56 3.24
C GLY A 801 12.71 -22.30 2.47
N TYR A 802 11.41 -21.98 2.32
CA TYR A 802 10.96 -20.81 1.58
C TYR A 802 10.72 -19.59 2.50
N HIS A 803 10.96 -18.39 1.96
CA HIS A 803 10.73 -17.13 2.64
C HIS A 803 9.25 -16.90 2.94
N ARG A 804 8.38 -17.08 1.94
CA ARG A 804 6.92 -17.01 2.05
C ARG A 804 6.30 -18.14 1.21
N VAL A 805 5.15 -18.65 1.67
CA VAL A 805 4.40 -19.68 0.96
C VAL A 805 2.98 -19.21 0.74
N ILE A 806 2.49 -19.31 -0.51
CA ILE A 806 1.15 -18.87 -0.87
C ILE A 806 0.42 -20.00 -1.59
N VAL A 807 -0.61 -20.52 -0.94
CA VAL A 807 -1.52 -21.52 -1.48
C VAL A 807 -2.75 -20.82 -2.08
N PHE A 808 -3.08 -21.11 -3.33
CA PHE A 808 -4.18 -20.48 -4.04
C PHE A 808 -5.14 -21.55 -4.59
N LEU A 809 -6.42 -21.48 -4.19
CA LEU A 809 -7.51 -22.39 -4.58
C LEU A 809 -7.19 -23.88 -4.34
N ALA A 810 -6.67 -24.18 -3.16
CA ALA A 810 -6.36 -25.53 -2.71
C ALA A 810 -6.64 -25.68 -1.21
N GLY A 811 -6.38 -26.85 -0.64
CA GLY A 811 -6.65 -27.14 0.77
C GLY A 811 -6.07 -28.48 1.21
N GLY A 812 -6.78 -29.19 2.06
CA GLY A 812 -6.44 -30.52 2.53
C GLY A 812 -7.60 -31.50 2.42
N ASP A 813 -7.43 -32.71 2.95
CA ASP A 813 -8.33 -33.85 2.76
C ASP A 813 -8.56 -34.15 1.26
N LEU A 814 -7.46 -34.53 0.61
CA LEU A 814 -7.44 -34.86 -0.82
C LEU A 814 -8.49 -35.92 -1.20
N TYR A 815 -8.78 -36.85 -0.26
CA TYR A 815 -9.81 -37.85 -0.51
C TYR A 815 -11.20 -37.21 -0.66
N SER A 816 -11.60 -36.30 0.23
CA SER A 816 -12.90 -35.64 0.12
C SER A 816 -12.92 -34.65 -1.06
N VAL A 817 -11.81 -33.99 -1.40
CA VAL A 817 -11.70 -33.19 -2.65
C VAL A 817 -11.99 -34.06 -3.87
N LEU A 818 -11.44 -35.28 -3.92
CA LEU A 818 -11.65 -36.19 -5.02
C LEU A 818 -13.10 -36.73 -5.06
N MET A 819 -13.66 -37.07 -3.90
CA MET A 819 -14.99 -37.74 -3.82
C MET A 819 -16.15 -36.75 -3.96
N ASP A 820 -16.03 -35.55 -3.41
CA ASP A 820 -17.12 -34.56 -3.34
C ASP A 820 -16.96 -33.42 -4.36
N GLY A 821 -15.72 -33.20 -4.84
CA GLY A 821 -15.44 -32.18 -5.85
C GLY A 821 -16.09 -32.51 -7.20
N LYS A 822 -16.44 -31.46 -7.93
CA LYS A 822 -17.02 -31.54 -9.27
C LYS A 822 -15.98 -31.33 -10.35
N LYS A 823 -16.37 -31.42 -11.62
CA LYS A 823 -15.57 -31.12 -12.81
C LYS A 823 -14.25 -31.92 -12.82
N GLU A 824 -13.08 -31.29 -12.70
CA GLU A 824 -11.78 -31.96 -12.75
C GLU A 824 -11.63 -33.02 -11.67
N SER A 825 -12.06 -32.75 -10.45
CA SER A 825 -12.02 -33.73 -9.36
C SER A 825 -12.92 -34.94 -9.70
N ALA A 826 -14.11 -34.71 -10.30
CA ALA A 826 -15.00 -35.77 -10.75
C ALA A 826 -14.38 -36.59 -11.88
N GLN A 827 -13.70 -35.98 -12.84
CA GLN A 827 -12.99 -36.68 -13.93
C GLN A 827 -11.89 -37.60 -13.39
N VAL A 828 -11.06 -37.14 -12.50
CA VAL A 828 -10.00 -37.94 -11.86
C VAL A 828 -10.61 -39.10 -11.08
N ARG A 829 -11.70 -38.84 -10.35
CA ARG A 829 -12.43 -39.88 -9.64
C ARG A 829 -12.94 -40.98 -10.60
N GLU A 830 -13.57 -40.59 -11.72
CA GLU A 830 -14.05 -41.55 -12.70
C GLU A 830 -12.93 -42.39 -13.33
N GLU A 831 -11.78 -41.79 -13.64
CA GLU A 831 -10.59 -42.49 -14.14
C GLU A 831 -10.08 -43.52 -13.14
N LEU A 832 -9.96 -43.13 -11.86
CA LEU A 832 -9.51 -44.02 -10.78
C LEU A 832 -10.51 -45.18 -10.56
N MET A 833 -11.80 -44.91 -10.54
CA MET A 833 -12.82 -45.95 -10.38
C MET A 833 -12.88 -46.90 -11.60
N LYS A 834 -12.69 -46.39 -12.82
CA LYS A 834 -12.58 -47.20 -14.03
C LYS A 834 -11.35 -48.12 -14.03
N SER A 835 -10.29 -47.77 -13.31
CA SER A 835 -9.10 -48.62 -13.14
C SER A 835 -9.29 -49.78 -12.18
N GLY A 836 -10.46 -49.90 -11.53
CA GLY A 836 -10.84 -50.99 -10.63
C GLY A 836 -10.38 -50.80 -9.17
N LEU A 837 -9.82 -49.64 -8.83
CA LEU A 837 -9.40 -49.35 -7.47
C LEU A 837 -10.59 -49.20 -6.52
N GLN A 838 -10.47 -49.80 -5.33
CA GLN A 838 -11.44 -49.67 -4.26
C GLN A 838 -11.24 -48.35 -3.48
N GLU A 839 -12.30 -47.83 -2.87
CA GLU A 839 -12.20 -46.56 -2.07
C GLU A 839 -11.11 -46.60 -1.00
N SER A 840 -10.92 -47.72 -0.31
CA SER A 840 -9.88 -47.88 0.69
C SER A 840 -8.47 -47.78 0.10
N GLU A 841 -8.29 -48.30 -1.11
CA GLU A 841 -7.01 -48.22 -1.83
C GLU A 841 -6.70 -46.77 -2.27
N VAL A 842 -7.72 -46.09 -2.81
CA VAL A 842 -7.60 -44.66 -3.17
C VAL A 842 -7.24 -43.80 -1.94
N ARG A 843 -7.93 -44.03 -0.80
CA ARG A 843 -7.64 -43.35 0.45
C ARG A 843 -6.21 -43.59 0.93
N SER A 844 -5.78 -44.82 0.88
CA SER A 844 -4.41 -45.22 1.24
C SER A 844 -3.36 -44.55 0.34
N MET A 845 -3.58 -44.57 -0.95
CA MET A 845 -2.69 -43.93 -1.93
C MET A 845 -2.54 -42.41 -1.69
N LEU A 846 -3.66 -41.70 -1.51
CA LEU A 846 -3.65 -40.24 -1.29
C LEU A 846 -3.01 -39.88 0.05
N SER A 847 -3.03 -40.77 1.04
CA SER A 847 -2.47 -40.52 2.36
C SER A 847 -0.97 -40.18 2.33
N SER A 848 -0.22 -40.65 1.34
CA SER A 848 1.23 -40.41 1.21
C SER A 848 1.58 -39.01 0.67
N ILE A 849 0.57 -38.25 0.22
CA ILE A 849 0.72 -36.88 -0.33
C ILE A 849 -0.27 -35.90 0.32
N GLU A 850 -0.94 -36.32 1.40
CA GLU A 850 -2.00 -35.55 2.06
C GLU A 850 -1.44 -34.36 2.84
N PRO A 851 -1.77 -33.09 2.47
CA PRO A 851 -1.29 -31.91 3.17
C PRO A 851 -1.63 -31.89 4.66
N LEU A 852 -2.83 -32.36 5.05
CA LEU A 852 -3.28 -32.31 6.46
C LEU A 852 -2.39 -33.13 7.39
N ARG A 853 -1.74 -34.18 6.92
CA ARG A 853 -0.85 -35.01 7.75
C ARG A 853 0.36 -34.27 8.26
N ILE A 854 0.81 -33.25 7.51
CA ILE A 854 2.00 -32.44 7.82
C ILE A 854 1.67 -30.95 7.94
N ALA A 855 0.39 -30.57 7.99
CA ALA A 855 -0.03 -29.18 8.08
C ALA A 855 0.46 -28.49 9.38
N HIS A 856 0.53 -29.20 10.50
CA HIS A 856 1.07 -28.70 11.77
C HIS A 856 2.55 -28.30 11.70
N ARG A 857 3.24 -28.67 10.64
CA ARG A 857 4.64 -28.28 10.37
C ARG A 857 4.76 -27.02 9.52
N VAL A 858 3.66 -26.52 9.00
CA VAL A 858 3.65 -25.27 8.21
C VAL A 858 3.87 -24.09 9.15
N ASP A 859 4.79 -23.17 8.77
CA ASP A 859 4.97 -21.93 9.53
C ASP A 859 3.79 -20.98 9.29
N PRO A 860 2.90 -20.74 10.27
CA PRO A 860 1.71 -19.92 10.10
C PRO A 860 2.02 -18.44 9.88
N THR A 861 3.22 -17.98 10.27
CA THR A 861 3.65 -16.58 10.12
C THR A 861 4.21 -16.28 8.72
N ARG A 862 4.49 -17.34 7.93
CA ARG A 862 5.08 -17.24 6.58
C ARG A 862 4.21 -17.84 5.50
N SER A 863 3.00 -18.29 5.85
CA SER A 863 2.12 -19.00 4.92
C SER A 863 0.76 -18.33 4.81
N TRP A 864 0.25 -18.23 3.58
CA TRP A 864 -1.06 -17.63 3.26
C TRP A 864 -1.87 -18.60 2.41
N LEU A 865 -3.16 -18.61 2.65
CA LEU A 865 -4.14 -19.36 1.87
C LEU A 865 -5.17 -18.40 1.27
N PHE A 866 -5.34 -18.44 -0.05
CA PHE A 866 -6.42 -17.77 -0.76
C PHE A 866 -7.41 -18.84 -1.23
N SER A 867 -8.62 -18.83 -0.71
CA SER A 867 -9.69 -19.77 -1.04
C SER A 867 -10.90 -19.08 -1.65
N ALA A 868 -11.78 -19.82 -2.28
CA ALA A 868 -12.99 -19.29 -2.87
C ALA A 868 -14.23 -19.86 -2.17
N LEU A 869 -15.16 -18.99 -1.74
CA LEU A 869 -16.33 -19.35 -0.92
C LEU A 869 -17.34 -20.22 -1.64
N TYR A 870 -17.34 -20.19 -2.99
CA TYR A 870 -18.27 -20.95 -3.82
C TYR A 870 -17.53 -21.96 -4.71
N ASP A 871 -16.37 -22.46 -4.25
CA ASP A 871 -15.57 -23.43 -4.98
C ASP A 871 -16.28 -24.80 -4.98
N ASP A 872 -16.58 -25.31 -6.17
CA ASP A 872 -17.20 -26.62 -6.38
C ASP A 872 -16.21 -27.68 -6.89
N VAL A 873 -14.95 -27.31 -7.10
CA VAL A 873 -13.82 -28.20 -7.46
C VAL A 873 -13.05 -28.57 -6.20
N VAL A 874 -12.65 -27.57 -5.40
CA VAL A 874 -12.06 -27.73 -4.08
C VAL A 874 -13.03 -27.11 -3.06
N PRO A 875 -13.89 -27.89 -2.43
CA PRO A 875 -14.90 -27.33 -1.54
C PRO A 875 -14.31 -26.46 -0.44
N PRO A 876 -14.96 -25.34 -0.07
CA PRO A 876 -14.41 -24.36 0.92
C PRO A 876 -14.00 -24.99 2.26
N ARG A 877 -14.70 -26.03 2.68
CA ARG A 877 -14.36 -26.80 3.89
C ARG A 877 -12.95 -27.38 3.85
N ASN A 878 -12.45 -27.77 2.66
CA ASN A 878 -11.13 -28.36 2.49
C ASN A 878 -10.02 -27.31 2.65
N ALA A 879 -10.26 -26.09 2.19
CA ALA A 879 -9.40 -24.94 2.45
C ALA A 879 -9.37 -24.60 3.95
N LYS A 880 -10.55 -24.57 4.58
CA LYS A 880 -10.66 -24.32 6.02
C LYS A 880 -9.97 -25.38 6.86
N LEU A 881 -10.13 -26.66 6.54
CA LEU A 881 -9.43 -27.76 7.22
C LEU A 881 -7.92 -27.58 7.20
N PHE A 882 -7.36 -27.17 6.06
CA PHE A 882 -5.93 -26.90 5.95
C PHE A 882 -5.51 -25.66 6.76
N ALA A 883 -6.27 -24.57 6.69
CA ALA A 883 -6.00 -23.37 7.46
C ALA A 883 -5.99 -23.63 8.97
N ASP A 884 -7.00 -24.38 9.45
CA ASP A 884 -7.13 -24.75 10.85
C ASP A 884 -5.97 -25.69 11.30
N ALA A 885 -5.62 -26.70 10.49
CA ALA A 885 -4.54 -27.65 10.79
C ALA A 885 -3.14 -27.01 10.71
N ALA A 886 -2.98 -26.00 9.88
CA ALA A 886 -1.75 -25.20 9.77
C ALA A 886 -1.71 -24.02 10.74
N HIS A 887 -2.72 -23.84 11.57
CA HIS A 887 -2.86 -22.74 12.54
C HIS A 887 -2.72 -21.35 11.93
N LEU A 888 -3.21 -21.16 10.67
CA LEU A 888 -3.13 -19.88 10.00
C LEU A 888 -3.99 -18.82 10.74
N GLU A 889 -3.43 -17.64 10.92
CA GLU A 889 -4.20 -16.51 11.44
C GLU A 889 -5.30 -16.11 10.44
N SER A 890 -6.37 -15.48 10.93
CA SER A 890 -7.49 -15.02 10.09
C SER A 890 -7.07 -14.02 9.00
N THR A 891 -5.96 -13.31 9.20
CA THR A 891 -5.33 -12.41 8.22
C THR A 891 -4.56 -13.16 7.14
N HIS A 892 -4.21 -14.40 7.36
CA HIS A 892 -3.47 -15.27 6.44
C HIS A 892 -4.37 -16.23 5.67
N HIS A 893 -5.64 -16.39 6.06
CA HIS A 893 -6.66 -17.08 5.28
C HIS A 893 -7.60 -16.06 4.65
N ILE A 894 -7.46 -15.86 3.34
CA ILE A 894 -8.19 -14.85 2.57
C ILE A 894 -9.26 -15.55 1.74
N GLU A 895 -10.52 -15.37 2.12
CA GLU A 895 -11.66 -15.94 1.44
C GLU A 895 -12.20 -14.98 0.37
N MET A 896 -12.22 -15.43 -0.87
CA MET A 896 -12.71 -14.66 -2.01
C MET A 896 -14.18 -15.00 -2.31
N GLN A 897 -14.96 -14.00 -2.64
CA GLN A 897 -16.34 -14.16 -3.13
C GLN A 897 -16.32 -14.68 -4.59
N ALA A 898 -15.83 -15.89 -4.78
CA ALA A 898 -15.56 -16.50 -6.09
C ALA A 898 -15.84 -18.00 -6.07
N ASN A 899 -15.96 -18.61 -7.24
CA ASN A 899 -15.81 -20.04 -7.43
C ASN A 899 -14.41 -20.36 -7.98
N HIS A 900 -14.10 -21.64 -8.20
CA HIS A 900 -12.76 -22.09 -8.64
C HIS A 900 -12.25 -21.37 -9.90
N TYR A 901 -13.12 -21.06 -10.85
CA TYR A 901 -12.75 -20.41 -12.13
C TYR A 901 -12.91 -18.90 -12.09
N SER A 902 -13.93 -18.39 -11.39
CA SER A 902 -14.10 -16.95 -11.26
C SER A 902 -13.05 -16.31 -10.34
N GLY A 903 -12.30 -17.11 -9.57
CA GLY A 903 -11.08 -16.68 -8.88
C GLY A 903 -10.06 -15.98 -9.79
N VAL A 904 -10.07 -16.31 -11.10
CA VAL A 904 -9.24 -15.64 -12.12
C VAL A 904 -9.54 -14.13 -12.23
N VAL A 905 -10.77 -13.72 -12.00
CA VAL A 905 -11.18 -12.29 -12.01
C VAL A 905 -10.48 -11.51 -10.88
N PHE A 906 -10.18 -12.18 -9.78
CA PHE A 906 -9.46 -11.59 -8.64
C PHE A 906 -7.93 -11.60 -8.80
N LEU A 907 -7.39 -12.23 -9.87
CA LEU A 907 -5.94 -12.33 -10.08
C LEU A 907 -5.19 -11.00 -10.00
N PRO A 908 -5.68 -9.86 -10.53
CA PRO A 908 -4.98 -8.58 -10.40
C PRO A 908 -4.82 -8.16 -8.93
N MET A 909 -5.87 -8.33 -8.11
CA MET A 909 -5.84 -8.05 -6.67
C MET A 909 -4.98 -9.07 -5.93
N VAL A 910 -5.20 -10.35 -6.20
CA VAL A 910 -4.47 -11.45 -5.56
C VAL A 910 -2.98 -11.38 -5.86
N THR A 911 -2.58 -11.14 -7.12
CA THR A 911 -1.17 -10.98 -7.48
C THR A 911 -0.56 -9.71 -6.89
N GLN A 912 -1.36 -8.66 -6.62
CA GLN A 912 -0.91 -7.50 -5.89
C GLN A 912 -0.57 -7.86 -4.43
N GLN A 913 -1.49 -8.53 -3.74
CA GLN A 913 -1.27 -9.00 -2.37
C GLN A 913 -0.13 -10.02 -2.28
N MET A 914 -0.04 -10.97 -3.23
CA MET A 914 1.08 -11.92 -3.31
C MET A 914 2.42 -11.18 -3.43
N ALA A 915 2.50 -10.15 -4.28
CA ALA A 915 3.73 -9.38 -4.45
C ALA A 915 4.10 -8.60 -3.17
N GLU A 916 3.13 -8.08 -2.46
CA GLU A 916 3.32 -7.42 -1.16
C GLU A 916 3.89 -8.40 -0.13
N ILE A 917 3.25 -9.56 0.04
CA ILE A 917 3.69 -10.62 0.95
C ILE A 917 5.12 -11.09 0.62
N MET A 918 5.42 -11.36 -0.65
CA MET A 918 6.72 -11.85 -1.09
C MET A 918 7.85 -10.81 -1.01
N SER A 919 7.50 -9.53 -1.00
CA SER A 919 8.46 -8.42 -0.95
C SER A 919 8.79 -7.97 0.47
N GLU A 920 8.03 -8.39 1.49
CA GLU A 920 8.35 -8.09 2.88
C GLU A 920 9.69 -8.71 3.28
N SER A 921 10.54 -7.91 3.94
CA SER A 921 11.78 -8.43 4.53
C SER A 921 11.41 -9.32 5.72
N GLY A 922 11.95 -10.51 5.79
CA GLY A 922 11.75 -11.39 6.96
C GLY A 922 12.35 -10.76 8.23
N ARG A 923 11.82 -11.19 9.38
CA ARG A 923 12.40 -10.88 10.71
C ARG A 923 13.80 -11.45 10.83
#